data_dc0b1d28028f01b901b6ba8902a157af
#
_entry.id   dc0b1d28028f01b901b6ba8902a157af
#
_cell.length_a   1.000
_cell.length_b   1.000
_cell.length_c   1.000
_cell.angle_alpha   90.00
_cell.angle_beta   90.00
_cell.angle_gamma   90.00
#
_symmetry.space_group_name_H-M   'P 1'
#
loop_
_entity.id
_entity.type
_entity.pdbx_description
1 polymer ?
#
loop_
_entity_poly.entity_id
_entity_poly.type
_entity_poly.pdbx_seq_one_letter_code
_entity_poly.pdbx_strand_id
1 'polypeptide(L)'
;MALEKNVISIVHSMAYPGPGKTNAVARGEAPETYLITTVKKIADDPYFGGIEVTRIKNRDHRKKVAKILKDANMVVTYSAQPVQLINEDALIDEGDISSIDETSRINAVARIKECIEEAFELGASNFALVSGKDPGTSNGLKARREAMRSLVRSLDEICQYASERAAEIGVGELNIFLEMFDRLDEPGCKNMLIGPTTDAIEVIQELRNVYRRNNLWLMYDLSHMLLMKDSSFDGEDPFVLRKLAPYLGHIHIGTCVLDKEDPLYGDTHPRLDYPNSAVTKELLAEFVKELQAIRYSKGIGFEIAPYGDDQSDAIVRTAKSYLDEARDRYDVNYALGRYFFRPRTFFPENLFAAITDARVQRPEIITEEAAARKRRDKLTKNGRLMILACDHPARYVTNVGDDPIGMGDRMDYLGRITRVLIHDEVDGVMGTPDIVEDLLIVSAMLREKTGKGLLDDKVILGCMNRAGLAGARYEMDDRMTAFTAESMHRLRLDGAKIMFRLDLNDKYSLRTLTYCAKAITECNALGLPTFLEPLPVQKTDRGYEVKLNYIDMIRVIGVASALGDSSQNLWLKIPYVDKYDQVAKATSLPILMLGGASKGTPIDTIENFERGMGAGTNVRGALVGRNVLYPGVDDPMAVAGAISKVIHSEYSTLAAIKYLASIRGTDMDALAPIC
;
A
#
# COMPACT_ATOMS: atom_id res chain seq x y z
N MET A 1 4.41 10.51 11.76
CA MET A 1 4.73 10.50 13.21
C MET A 1 5.74 9.43 13.64
N ALA A 2 5.86 8.26 13.01
CA ALA A 2 6.86 7.26 13.44
C ALA A 2 8.30 7.59 13.00
N LEU A 3 8.52 8.12 11.81
CA LEU A 3 9.85 8.44 11.28
C LEU A 3 10.45 9.77 11.77
N GLU A 4 9.71 10.62 12.47
CA GLU A 4 10.24 11.85 13.10
C GLU A 4 11.25 11.57 14.22
N LYS A 5 11.33 10.32 14.69
CA LYS A 5 12.25 9.87 15.74
C LYS A 5 13.53 9.23 15.21
N ASN A 6 13.64 9.02 13.90
CA ASN A 6 14.83 8.41 13.31
C ASN A 6 15.99 9.40 13.28
N VAL A 7 17.18 8.90 13.58
CA VAL A 7 18.41 9.66 13.34
C VAL A 7 18.71 9.64 11.85
N ILE A 8 18.65 10.79 11.18
CA ILE A 8 19.07 10.90 9.80
C ILE A 8 20.55 11.13 9.73
N SER A 9 21.26 10.30 8.96
CA SER A 9 22.71 10.39 8.74
C SER A 9 23.05 10.50 7.25
N ILE A 10 24.32 10.66 6.95
CA ILE A 10 24.83 10.67 5.59
C ILE A 10 26.21 9.99 5.55
N VAL A 11 26.46 9.20 4.52
CA VAL A 11 27.77 8.59 4.27
C VAL A 11 28.73 9.66 3.74
N HIS A 12 29.59 10.16 4.62
CA HIS A 12 30.47 11.30 4.33
C HIS A 12 31.39 11.05 3.14
N SER A 13 32.01 9.87 3.06
CA SER A 13 32.95 9.51 1.99
C SER A 13 32.28 9.38 0.61
N MET A 14 30.98 9.14 0.57
CA MET A 14 30.20 9.08 -0.67
C MET A 14 29.75 10.48 -1.07
N ALA A 15 29.08 11.22 -0.19
CA ALA A 15 28.53 12.54 -0.50
C ALA A 15 29.62 13.61 -0.72
N TYR A 16 30.76 13.49 -0.05
CA TYR A 16 31.93 14.41 -0.14
C TYR A 16 33.23 13.63 -0.36
N PRO A 17 33.43 13.06 -1.57
CA PRO A 17 34.55 12.12 -1.81
C PRO A 17 35.95 12.75 -1.77
N GLY A 18 36.05 14.08 -1.82
CA GLY A 18 37.31 14.80 -1.79
C GLY A 18 37.59 15.54 -3.12
N PRO A 19 38.60 16.40 -3.12
CA PRO A 19 38.99 17.11 -4.35
C PRO A 19 39.63 16.14 -5.35
N GLY A 20 39.24 16.24 -6.60
CA GLY A 20 39.73 15.38 -7.69
C GLY A 20 38.92 14.08 -7.86
N LYS A 21 39.44 13.15 -8.67
CA LYS A 21 38.74 11.89 -9.04
C LYS A 21 39.14 10.68 -8.17
N THR A 22 39.83 10.88 -7.06
CA THR A 22 40.54 9.80 -6.33
C THR A 22 39.78 9.24 -5.13
N ASN A 23 38.58 9.75 -4.81
CA ASN A 23 37.84 9.43 -3.60
C ASN A 23 38.73 9.47 -2.31
N ALA A 24 39.41 10.61 -2.14
CA ALA A 24 40.44 10.77 -1.10
C ALA A 24 39.89 10.58 0.32
N VAL A 25 38.61 10.87 0.55
CA VAL A 25 37.95 10.66 1.86
C VAL A 25 37.84 9.17 2.16
N ALA A 26 37.32 8.36 1.21
CA ALA A 26 37.22 6.91 1.39
C ALA A 26 38.59 6.23 1.59
N ARG A 27 39.65 6.75 0.97
CA ARG A 27 41.02 6.26 1.13
C ARG A 27 41.70 6.73 2.43
N GLY A 28 41.04 7.60 3.20
CA GLY A 28 41.61 8.18 4.43
C GLY A 28 42.73 9.18 4.20
N GLU A 29 42.78 9.80 3.02
CA GLU A 29 43.90 10.65 2.53
C GLU A 29 43.46 12.07 2.23
N ALA A 30 42.20 12.43 2.54
CA ALA A 30 41.67 13.75 2.30
C ALA A 30 42.50 14.85 3.03
N PRO A 31 42.73 16.02 2.39
CA PRO A 31 43.36 17.16 3.06
C PRO A 31 42.58 17.56 4.32
N GLU A 32 43.30 17.92 5.39
CA GLU A 32 42.69 18.29 6.67
C GLU A 32 41.62 19.35 6.51
N THR A 33 41.92 20.43 5.76
CA THR A 33 40.96 21.53 5.53
C THR A 33 39.67 21.07 4.88
N TYR A 34 39.74 20.17 3.89
CA TYR A 34 38.56 19.61 3.23
C TYR A 34 37.74 18.75 4.21
N LEU A 35 38.41 17.81 4.90
CA LEU A 35 37.78 16.91 5.85
C LEU A 35 37.05 17.69 6.96
N ILE A 36 37.72 18.65 7.60
CA ILE A 36 37.13 19.47 8.68
C ILE A 36 35.96 20.30 8.16
N THR A 37 36.09 20.89 6.96
CA THR A 37 35.03 21.74 6.40
C THR A 37 33.78 20.92 6.07
N THR A 38 33.92 19.74 5.46
CA THR A 38 32.77 18.92 5.06
C THR A 38 32.11 18.23 6.26
N VAL A 39 32.87 17.75 7.22
CA VAL A 39 32.33 17.19 8.47
C VAL A 39 31.57 18.29 9.25
N LYS A 40 32.16 19.47 9.38
CA LYS A 40 31.48 20.59 10.05
C LYS A 40 30.19 21.01 9.34
N LYS A 41 30.20 21.04 8.00
CA LYS A 41 29.01 21.36 7.20
C LYS A 41 27.84 20.37 7.50
N ILE A 42 28.14 19.08 7.64
CA ILE A 42 27.14 18.07 8.00
C ILE A 42 26.68 18.27 9.46
N ALA A 43 27.61 18.51 10.38
CA ALA A 43 27.32 18.69 11.79
C ALA A 43 26.52 19.97 12.09
N ASP A 44 26.70 21.02 11.31
CA ASP A 44 25.98 22.30 11.43
C ASP A 44 24.59 22.25 10.74
N ASP A 45 24.28 21.19 9.97
CA ASP A 45 23.00 21.05 9.26
C ASP A 45 21.95 20.36 10.16
N PRO A 46 20.89 21.07 10.58
CA PRO A 46 19.90 20.52 11.52
C PRO A 46 19.09 19.33 11.00
N TYR A 47 19.19 19.02 9.70
CA TYR A 47 18.55 17.83 9.11
C TYR A 47 19.24 16.54 9.57
N PHE A 48 20.53 16.59 9.87
CA PHE A 48 21.32 15.43 10.26
C PHE A 48 21.54 15.36 11.77
N GLY A 49 21.12 14.24 12.37
CA GLY A 49 21.47 13.87 13.74
C GLY A 49 22.63 12.87 13.81
N GLY A 50 23.10 12.37 12.65
CA GLY A 50 24.18 11.41 12.56
C GLY A 50 25.06 11.59 11.32
N ILE A 51 26.21 10.93 11.33
CA ILE A 51 27.18 10.91 10.23
C ILE A 51 27.82 9.52 10.14
N GLU A 52 28.10 9.08 8.92
CA GLU A 52 28.93 7.90 8.68
C GLU A 52 30.29 8.33 8.19
N VAL A 53 31.30 8.04 9.00
CA VAL A 53 32.70 8.35 8.71
C VAL A 53 33.49 7.06 8.46
N THR A 54 34.54 7.17 7.70
CA THR A 54 35.44 6.05 7.45
C THR A 54 36.84 6.33 7.99
N ARG A 55 37.80 5.48 7.64
CA ARG A 55 39.18 5.56 8.03
C ARG A 55 39.79 6.96 7.80
N ILE A 56 40.43 7.51 8.81
CA ILE A 56 41.23 8.73 8.75
C ILE A 56 42.64 8.37 9.17
N LYS A 57 43.55 8.18 8.22
CA LYS A 57 44.94 7.70 8.49
C LYS A 57 45.69 8.58 9.48
N ASN A 58 45.53 9.90 9.40
CA ASN A 58 46.17 10.84 10.31
C ASN A 58 45.43 10.94 11.63
N ARG A 59 46.08 10.55 12.73
CA ARG A 59 45.47 10.54 14.07
C ARG A 59 45.10 11.93 14.60
N ASP A 60 45.83 12.98 14.25
CA ASP A 60 45.54 14.33 14.72
C ASP A 60 44.28 14.88 13.97
N HIS A 61 44.11 14.54 12.69
CA HIS A 61 42.87 14.82 11.95
C HIS A 61 41.70 14.07 12.60
N ARG A 62 41.87 12.79 12.97
CA ARG A 62 40.85 11.99 13.67
C ARG A 62 40.37 12.66 14.95
N LYS A 63 41.31 13.13 15.80
CA LYS A 63 40.96 13.86 17.05
C LYS A 63 40.17 15.12 16.81
N LYS A 64 40.51 15.90 15.76
CA LYS A 64 39.79 17.12 15.41
C LYS A 64 38.36 16.81 14.93
N VAL A 65 38.20 15.79 14.07
CA VAL A 65 36.89 15.31 13.63
C VAL A 65 36.09 14.81 14.82
N ALA A 66 36.61 13.96 15.67
CA ALA A 66 35.96 13.45 16.87
C ALA A 66 35.41 14.58 17.77
N LYS A 67 36.25 15.66 17.94
CA LYS A 67 35.80 16.82 18.71
C LYS A 67 34.62 17.53 18.09
N ILE A 68 34.61 17.77 16.76
CA ILE A 68 33.50 18.41 16.07
C ILE A 68 32.20 17.58 16.23
N LEU A 69 32.30 16.27 16.01
CA LEU A 69 31.14 15.36 16.10
C LEU A 69 30.57 15.29 17.53
N LYS A 70 31.46 15.27 18.53
CA LYS A 70 31.07 15.30 19.94
C LYS A 70 30.40 16.63 20.33
N ASP A 71 30.99 17.76 19.93
CA ASP A 71 30.47 19.10 20.23
C ASP A 71 29.08 19.32 19.60
N ALA A 72 28.82 18.70 18.43
CA ALA A 72 27.53 18.72 17.73
C ALA A 72 26.54 17.62 18.20
N ASN A 73 26.95 16.77 19.14
CA ASN A 73 26.13 15.64 19.63
C ASN A 73 25.65 14.70 18.50
N MET A 74 26.50 14.44 17.50
CA MET A 74 26.21 13.57 16.38
C MET A 74 26.26 12.08 16.78
N VAL A 75 25.34 11.27 16.27
CA VAL A 75 25.46 9.81 16.27
C VAL A 75 26.46 9.42 15.20
N VAL A 76 27.54 8.77 15.60
CA VAL A 76 28.63 8.40 14.68
C VAL A 76 28.56 6.92 14.33
N THR A 77 28.51 6.61 13.05
CA THR A 77 28.73 5.28 12.49
C THR A 77 30.11 5.29 11.82
N TYR A 78 30.96 4.33 12.15
CA TYR A 78 32.21 4.11 11.44
C TYR A 78 32.00 3.06 10.35
N SER A 79 32.31 3.40 9.11
CA SER A 79 32.24 2.46 7.98
C SER A 79 33.63 1.89 7.69
N ALA A 80 33.81 0.58 7.89
CA ALA A 80 34.99 -0.17 7.48
C ALA A 80 34.94 -0.60 5.99
N GLN A 81 33.81 -0.40 5.31
CA GLN A 81 33.58 -0.80 3.92
C GLN A 81 34.68 -0.28 2.96
N PRO A 82 35.12 1.00 3.02
CA PRO A 82 36.17 1.46 2.15
C PRO A 82 37.53 0.72 2.38
N VAL A 83 37.79 0.26 3.60
CA VAL A 83 38.95 -0.57 3.91
C VAL A 83 38.82 -1.96 3.30
N GLN A 84 37.61 -2.48 3.23
CA GLN A 84 37.33 -3.79 2.63
C GLN A 84 37.30 -3.73 1.09
N LEU A 85 36.83 -2.62 0.48
CA LEU A 85 36.42 -2.57 -0.94
C LEU A 85 37.27 -1.63 -1.82
N ILE A 86 37.85 -0.54 -1.28
CA ILE A 86 38.30 0.61 -2.08
C ILE A 86 39.78 0.95 -1.87
N ASN A 87 40.34 0.72 -0.69
CA ASN A 87 41.72 1.09 -0.39
C ASN A 87 42.73 0.31 -1.25
N GLU A 88 43.94 0.81 -1.38
CA GLU A 88 45.04 0.15 -2.14
C GLU A 88 45.35 -1.25 -1.62
N ASP A 89 45.12 -1.48 -0.33
CA ASP A 89 45.24 -2.75 0.39
C ASP A 89 43.83 -3.34 0.71
N ALA A 90 42.90 -3.24 -0.21
CA ALA A 90 41.51 -3.68 -0.02
C ALA A 90 41.44 -5.19 0.24
N LEU A 91 40.76 -5.58 1.31
CA LEU A 91 40.64 -6.99 1.74
C LEU A 91 39.93 -7.87 0.70
N ILE A 92 39.07 -7.29 -0.12
CA ILE A 92 38.30 -8.03 -1.14
C ILE A 92 39.17 -8.71 -2.20
N ASP A 93 40.39 -8.19 -2.44
CA ASP A 93 41.32 -8.73 -3.43
C ASP A 93 42.25 -9.81 -2.86
N GLU A 94 42.53 -9.76 -1.54
CA GLU A 94 43.41 -10.69 -0.85
C GLU A 94 42.71 -11.76 0.00
N GLY A 95 41.39 -11.65 0.11
CA GLY A 95 40.54 -12.45 0.97
C GLY A 95 39.99 -11.63 2.15
N ASP A 96 38.70 -11.67 2.34
CA ASP A 96 37.96 -10.91 3.36
C ASP A 96 37.58 -11.81 4.53
N ILE A 97 36.75 -11.29 5.43
CA ILE A 97 36.29 -11.99 6.65
C ILE A 97 35.52 -13.27 6.38
N SER A 98 35.06 -13.50 5.14
CA SER A 98 34.44 -14.76 4.68
C SER A 98 35.42 -15.72 3.98
N SER A 99 36.74 -15.38 3.91
CA SER A 99 37.70 -16.24 3.23
C SER A 99 37.73 -17.65 3.80
N ILE A 100 37.78 -18.64 2.90
CA ILE A 100 37.96 -20.06 3.26
C ILE A 100 39.42 -20.39 3.60
N ASP A 101 40.36 -19.56 3.15
CA ASP A 101 41.75 -19.61 3.61
C ASP A 101 41.85 -18.98 5.00
N GLU A 102 42.26 -19.78 5.99
CA GLU A 102 42.25 -19.37 7.38
C GLU A 102 43.27 -18.24 7.68
N THR A 103 44.40 -18.19 6.97
CA THR A 103 45.39 -17.12 7.13
C THR A 103 44.82 -15.79 6.65
N SER A 104 44.24 -15.77 5.46
CA SER A 104 43.58 -14.60 4.91
C SER A 104 42.43 -14.11 5.80
N ARG A 105 41.58 -15.04 6.30
CA ARG A 105 40.50 -14.73 7.24
C ARG A 105 41.01 -14.03 8.51
N ILE A 106 42.06 -14.60 9.16
CA ILE A 106 42.66 -14.06 10.40
C ILE A 106 43.23 -12.66 10.16
N ASN A 107 43.92 -12.46 9.03
CA ASN A 107 44.47 -11.15 8.66
C ASN A 107 43.35 -10.11 8.44
N ALA A 108 42.26 -10.52 7.77
CA ALA A 108 41.10 -9.66 7.57
C ALA A 108 40.43 -9.27 8.91
N VAL A 109 40.22 -10.23 9.81
CA VAL A 109 39.67 -9.96 11.16
C VAL A 109 40.59 -9.02 11.95
N ALA A 110 41.92 -9.21 11.89
CA ALA A 110 42.87 -8.31 12.55
C ALA A 110 42.73 -6.87 12.01
N ARG A 111 42.58 -6.72 10.69
CA ARG A 111 42.38 -5.41 10.05
C ARG A 111 41.09 -4.73 10.48
N ILE A 112 39.99 -5.50 10.61
CA ILE A 112 38.72 -4.98 11.11
C ILE A 112 38.83 -4.55 12.58
N LYS A 113 39.57 -5.28 13.41
CA LYS A 113 39.86 -4.88 14.80
C LYS A 113 40.61 -3.56 14.90
N GLU A 114 41.59 -3.29 14.00
CA GLU A 114 42.23 -1.97 13.89
C GLU A 114 41.23 -0.86 13.57
N CYS A 115 40.27 -1.11 12.66
CA CYS A 115 39.21 -0.18 12.36
C CYS A 115 38.29 0.09 13.57
N ILE A 116 38.02 -0.90 14.41
CA ILE A 116 37.27 -0.75 15.67
C ILE A 116 37.97 0.21 16.63
N GLU A 117 39.32 0.14 16.74
CA GLU A 117 40.09 1.10 17.56
C GLU A 117 39.92 2.54 17.01
N GLU A 118 40.00 2.71 15.67
CA GLU A 118 39.73 4.02 15.05
C GLU A 118 38.31 4.51 15.30
N ALA A 119 37.31 3.61 15.27
CA ALA A 119 35.93 3.91 15.55
C ALA A 119 35.75 4.45 16.99
N PHE A 120 36.38 3.83 17.97
CA PHE A 120 36.36 4.32 19.35
C PHE A 120 37.05 5.68 19.49
N GLU A 121 38.18 5.92 18.79
CA GLU A 121 38.83 7.24 18.78
C GLU A 121 37.91 8.34 18.18
N LEU A 122 37.04 8.00 17.23
CA LEU A 122 36.06 8.92 16.64
C LEU A 122 34.78 9.08 17.45
N GLY A 123 34.62 8.31 18.54
CA GLY A 123 33.42 8.32 19.37
C GLY A 123 32.22 7.62 18.72
N ALA A 124 32.49 6.64 17.83
CA ALA A 124 31.40 5.90 17.16
C ALA A 124 30.65 5.01 18.14
N SER A 125 29.34 4.98 17.99
CA SER A 125 28.42 4.03 18.65
C SER A 125 28.02 2.87 17.74
N ASN A 126 28.30 3.01 16.44
CA ASN A 126 27.97 2.03 15.43
C ASN A 126 29.16 1.79 14.48
N PHE A 127 29.24 0.59 13.94
CA PHE A 127 30.33 0.15 13.07
C PHE A 127 29.76 -0.70 11.92
N ALA A 128 29.94 -0.28 10.68
CA ALA A 128 29.46 -0.97 9.49
C ALA A 128 30.58 -1.74 8.79
N LEU A 129 30.29 -2.94 8.32
CA LEU A 129 31.16 -3.81 7.55
C LEU A 129 30.40 -4.66 6.53
N VAL A 130 31.12 -5.24 5.56
CA VAL A 130 30.58 -6.16 4.56
C VAL A 130 31.07 -7.59 4.75
N SER A 131 30.38 -8.54 4.14
CA SER A 131 30.64 -9.98 4.33
C SER A 131 31.87 -10.52 3.60
N GLY A 132 32.33 -9.85 2.55
CA GLY A 132 33.25 -10.41 1.56
C GLY A 132 32.52 -11.03 0.36
N LYS A 133 33.24 -11.33 -0.71
CA LYS A 133 32.69 -11.82 -1.98
C LYS A 133 32.02 -13.18 -1.87
N ASP A 134 30.96 -13.36 -2.66
CA ASP A 134 30.42 -14.68 -2.95
C ASP A 134 31.45 -15.48 -3.79
N PRO A 135 31.77 -16.73 -3.42
CA PRO A 135 32.72 -17.54 -4.17
C PRO A 135 32.21 -17.94 -5.59
N GLY A 136 31.02 -17.53 -5.95
CA GLY A 136 30.40 -17.77 -7.24
C GLY A 136 29.79 -19.16 -7.42
N THR A 137 28.93 -19.27 -8.41
CA THR A 137 28.25 -20.54 -8.76
C THR A 137 29.19 -21.57 -9.38
N SER A 138 30.29 -21.12 -9.99
CA SER A 138 31.33 -22.01 -10.58
C SER A 138 31.99 -22.92 -9.56
N ASN A 139 32.13 -22.48 -8.30
CA ASN A 139 32.71 -23.23 -7.19
C ASN A 139 31.64 -24.02 -6.39
N GLY A 140 30.38 -23.85 -6.73
CA GLY A 140 29.23 -24.59 -6.22
C GLY A 140 28.81 -24.25 -4.78
N LEU A 141 27.68 -24.81 -4.38
CA LEU A 141 27.07 -24.62 -3.05
C LEU A 141 28.02 -24.97 -1.88
N LYS A 142 29.00 -25.84 -2.11
CA LYS A 142 29.95 -26.22 -1.06
C LYS A 142 30.86 -25.05 -0.65
N ALA A 143 31.43 -24.35 -1.63
CA ALA A 143 32.30 -23.19 -1.37
C ALA A 143 31.53 -22.07 -0.66
N ARG A 144 30.29 -21.81 -1.06
CA ARG A 144 29.43 -20.82 -0.40
C ARG A 144 29.16 -21.19 1.08
N ARG A 145 28.86 -22.45 1.38
CA ARG A 145 28.66 -22.91 2.76
C ARG A 145 29.97 -22.80 3.60
N GLU A 146 31.10 -23.06 3.02
CA GLU A 146 32.42 -22.90 3.69
C GLU A 146 32.68 -21.41 3.97
N ALA A 147 32.44 -20.53 3.01
CA ALA A 147 32.53 -19.09 3.19
C ALA A 147 31.58 -18.56 4.27
N MET A 148 30.32 -19.03 4.29
CA MET A 148 29.34 -18.70 5.34
C MET A 148 29.86 -19.09 6.74
N ARG A 149 30.42 -20.29 6.90
CA ARG A 149 31.02 -20.71 8.19
C ARG A 149 32.20 -19.84 8.59
N SER A 150 33.08 -19.46 7.64
CA SER A 150 34.17 -18.53 7.87
C SER A 150 33.67 -17.18 8.32
N LEU A 151 32.63 -16.64 7.66
CA LEU A 151 31.97 -15.40 8.03
C LEU A 151 31.41 -15.43 9.47
N VAL A 152 30.72 -16.48 9.85
CA VAL A 152 30.15 -16.63 11.21
C VAL A 152 31.25 -16.61 12.25
N ARG A 153 32.36 -17.35 12.05
CA ARG A 153 33.52 -17.31 12.96
C ARG A 153 34.16 -15.93 13.06
N SER A 154 34.30 -15.24 11.93
CA SER A 154 34.90 -13.90 11.90
C SER A 154 34.01 -12.89 12.63
N LEU A 155 32.71 -12.92 12.39
CA LEU A 155 31.75 -12.03 13.06
C LEU A 155 31.66 -12.32 14.56
N ASP A 156 31.79 -13.58 14.98
CA ASP A 156 31.88 -13.94 16.40
C ASP A 156 33.09 -13.26 17.05
N GLU A 157 34.27 -13.40 16.45
CA GLU A 157 35.52 -12.79 16.94
C GLU A 157 35.47 -11.25 16.93
N ILE A 158 34.88 -10.63 15.90
CA ILE A 158 34.74 -9.17 15.76
C ILE A 158 33.80 -8.63 16.82
N CYS A 159 32.62 -9.22 16.95
CA CYS A 159 31.61 -8.79 17.92
C CYS A 159 32.09 -8.93 19.37
N GLN A 160 32.78 -10.03 19.65
CA GLN A 160 33.37 -10.26 20.96
C GLN A 160 34.41 -9.19 21.27
N TYR A 161 35.38 -8.98 20.35
CA TYR A 161 36.40 -7.96 20.51
C TYR A 161 35.82 -6.57 20.75
N ALA A 162 34.81 -6.17 19.98
CA ALA A 162 34.17 -4.87 20.14
C ALA A 162 33.55 -4.70 21.53
N SER A 163 32.85 -5.73 22.05
CA SER A 163 32.27 -5.68 23.40
C SER A 163 33.29 -5.65 24.52
N GLU A 164 34.33 -6.50 24.44
CA GLU A 164 35.40 -6.53 25.40
C GLU A 164 36.16 -5.20 25.46
N ARG A 165 36.46 -4.66 24.28
CA ARG A 165 37.19 -3.38 24.15
C ARG A 165 36.38 -2.19 24.66
N ALA A 166 35.09 -2.13 24.36
CA ALA A 166 34.18 -1.11 24.91
C ALA A 166 34.16 -1.12 26.44
N ALA A 167 34.10 -2.31 27.04
CA ALA A 167 34.13 -2.47 28.48
C ALA A 167 35.49 -2.03 29.10
N GLU A 168 36.63 -2.38 28.46
CA GLU A 168 37.95 -1.97 28.90
C GLU A 168 38.17 -0.45 28.94
N ILE A 169 37.67 0.26 27.91
CA ILE A 169 37.83 1.72 27.81
C ILE A 169 36.70 2.48 28.47
N GLY A 170 35.70 1.79 29.02
CA GLY A 170 34.59 2.39 29.79
C GLY A 170 33.58 3.19 28.94
N VAL A 171 33.35 2.74 27.71
CA VAL A 171 32.35 3.35 26.81
C VAL A 171 31.13 2.42 26.58
N GLY A 172 30.07 2.93 25.92
CA GLY A 172 28.93 2.12 25.55
C GLY A 172 29.27 1.04 24.54
N GLU A 173 28.42 0.01 24.46
CA GLU A 173 28.60 -1.09 23.49
C GLU A 173 28.62 -0.57 22.06
N LEU A 174 29.53 -1.08 21.22
CA LEU A 174 29.58 -0.78 19.79
C LEU A 174 28.66 -1.74 19.03
N ASN A 175 27.64 -1.18 18.36
CA ASN A 175 26.79 -1.97 17.49
C ASN A 175 27.52 -2.28 16.18
N ILE A 176 27.58 -3.54 15.80
CA ILE A 176 28.19 -3.99 14.56
C ILE A 176 27.07 -4.18 13.53
N PHE A 177 27.16 -3.52 12.39
CA PHE A 177 26.21 -3.62 11.29
C PHE A 177 26.82 -4.44 10.16
N LEU A 178 26.24 -5.60 9.86
CA LEU A 178 26.53 -6.36 8.66
C LEU A 178 25.64 -5.86 7.53
N GLU A 179 26.22 -5.24 6.54
CA GLU A 179 25.46 -4.74 5.39
C GLU A 179 25.14 -5.84 4.40
N MET A 180 23.90 -5.79 3.91
CA MET A 180 23.37 -6.65 2.87
C MET A 180 23.59 -5.97 1.53
N PHE A 181 24.32 -6.63 0.64
CA PHE A 181 24.82 -6.08 -0.63
C PHE A 181 24.17 -6.73 -1.86
N ASP A 182 24.54 -6.24 -3.04
CA ASP A 182 24.19 -6.88 -4.31
C ASP A 182 24.73 -8.32 -4.39
N ARG A 183 24.02 -9.16 -5.13
CA ARG A 183 24.38 -10.55 -5.45
C ARG A 183 24.36 -10.75 -6.96
N LEU A 184 25.18 -9.98 -7.70
CA LEU A 184 25.35 -10.09 -9.14
C LEU A 184 26.83 -10.18 -9.50
N ASP A 185 27.22 -11.23 -10.23
CA ASP A 185 28.57 -11.39 -10.78
C ASP A 185 28.68 -10.68 -12.13
N GLU A 186 28.52 -9.35 -12.11
CA GLU A 186 28.52 -8.48 -13.29
C GLU A 186 29.39 -7.23 -13.03
N PRO A 187 29.96 -6.61 -14.09
CA PRO A 187 30.67 -5.34 -13.95
C PRO A 187 29.78 -4.28 -13.29
N GLY A 188 30.34 -3.50 -12.37
CA GLY A 188 29.58 -2.49 -11.61
C GLY A 188 28.90 -3.02 -10.34
N CYS A 189 28.89 -4.34 -10.12
CA CYS A 189 28.38 -4.97 -8.90
C CYS A 189 29.51 -5.57 -8.05
N LYS A 190 29.28 -5.73 -6.75
CA LYS A 190 30.29 -6.25 -5.80
C LYS A 190 30.21 -7.77 -5.63
N ASN A 191 29.04 -8.36 -5.90
CA ASN A 191 28.75 -9.79 -5.74
C ASN A 191 29.13 -10.33 -4.36
N MET A 192 28.49 -9.80 -3.31
CA MET A 192 28.85 -10.15 -1.94
C MET A 192 28.17 -11.43 -1.45
N LEU A 193 28.81 -12.10 -0.47
CA LEU A 193 28.31 -13.35 0.12
C LEU A 193 26.96 -13.15 0.81
N ILE A 194 26.76 -12.03 1.53
CA ILE A 194 25.48 -11.67 2.14
C ILE A 194 24.80 -10.60 1.29
N GLY A 195 23.82 -11.04 0.52
CA GLY A 195 22.88 -10.24 -0.26
C GLY A 195 21.44 -10.57 0.17
N PRO A 196 20.84 -11.69 -0.28
CA PRO A 196 19.46 -12.04 -0.01
C PRO A 196 19.12 -12.11 1.48
N THR A 197 17.92 -11.61 1.82
CA THR A 197 17.37 -11.57 3.19
C THR A 197 17.44 -12.90 3.92
N THR A 198 17.24 -14.02 3.22
CA THR A 198 17.30 -15.38 3.82
C THR A 198 18.68 -15.70 4.39
N ASP A 199 19.74 -15.41 3.64
CA ASP A 199 21.11 -15.69 4.04
C ASP A 199 21.51 -14.80 5.24
N ALA A 200 21.14 -13.52 5.20
CA ALA A 200 21.40 -12.58 6.30
C ALA A 200 20.70 -13.00 7.61
N ILE A 201 19.45 -13.46 7.52
CA ILE A 201 18.71 -13.95 8.69
C ILE A 201 19.37 -15.20 9.28
N GLU A 202 19.82 -16.13 8.45
CA GLU A 202 20.51 -17.34 8.91
C GLU A 202 21.76 -16.99 9.74
N VAL A 203 22.62 -16.11 9.22
CA VAL A 203 23.85 -15.67 9.92
C VAL A 203 23.54 -14.97 11.23
N ILE A 204 22.63 -13.98 11.23
CA ILE A 204 22.37 -13.23 12.46
C ILE A 204 21.67 -14.07 13.53
N GLN A 205 20.81 -15.02 13.12
CA GLN A 205 20.20 -15.95 14.06
C GLN A 205 21.22 -16.89 14.69
N GLU A 206 22.16 -17.42 13.92
CA GLU A 206 23.23 -18.25 14.44
C GLU A 206 24.08 -17.48 15.47
N LEU A 207 24.53 -16.28 15.13
CA LEU A 207 25.34 -15.44 16.02
C LEU A 207 24.62 -15.03 17.29
N ARG A 208 23.33 -14.66 17.21
CA ARG A 208 22.54 -14.30 18.39
C ARG A 208 22.16 -15.50 19.26
N ASN A 209 21.75 -16.61 18.65
CA ASN A 209 21.18 -17.76 19.40
C ASN A 209 22.28 -18.70 19.91
N VAL A 210 23.34 -18.93 19.12
CA VAL A 210 24.44 -19.85 19.49
C VAL A 210 25.56 -19.10 20.20
N TYR A 211 26.07 -18.03 19.57
CA TYR A 211 27.25 -17.31 20.08
C TYR A 211 26.89 -16.15 21.03
N ARG A 212 25.60 -15.80 21.16
CA ARG A 212 25.10 -14.74 22.06
C ARG A 212 25.63 -13.33 21.73
N ARG A 213 25.89 -13.03 20.46
CA ARG A 213 26.35 -11.72 19.97
C ARG A 213 25.18 -10.79 19.72
N ASN A 214 24.69 -10.12 20.78
CA ASN A 214 23.54 -9.23 20.71
C ASN A 214 23.87 -7.85 20.11
N ASN A 215 25.16 -7.50 20.02
CA ASN A 215 25.65 -6.29 19.38
C ASN A 215 25.73 -6.38 17.84
N LEU A 216 25.41 -7.55 17.24
CA LEU A 216 25.30 -7.70 15.79
C LEU A 216 23.90 -7.34 15.30
N TRP A 217 23.85 -6.51 14.27
CA TRP A 217 22.65 -6.05 13.56
C TRP A 217 22.85 -6.14 12.05
N LEU A 218 21.76 -6.10 11.29
CA LEU A 218 21.80 -5.99 9.83
C LEU A 218 21.63 -4.52 9.41
N MET A 219 22.34 -4.13 8.38
CA MET A 219 22.17 -2.90 7.63
C MET A 219 21.56 -3.25 6.28
N TYR A 220 20.51 -2.55 5.90
CA TYR A 220 19.80 -2.76 4.63
C TYR A 220 19.86 -1.52 3.76
N ASP A 221 20.39 -1.66 2.55
CA ASP A 221 20.43 -0.58 1.58
C ASP A 221 19.37 -0.76 0.50
N LEU A 222 18.59 0.30 0.29
CA LEU A 222 17.58 0.35 -0.75
C LEU A 222 18.17 0.22 -2.16
N SER A 223 19.38 0.73 -2.39
CA SER A 223 20.06 0.62 -3.69
C SER A 223 20.39 -0.83 -4.05
N HIS A 224 20.79 -1.64 -3.07
CA HIS A 224 21.13 -3.04 -3.28
C HIS A 224 19.90 -3.94 -3.47
N MET A 225 18.73 -3.55 -2.97
CA MET A 225 17.50 -4.34 -3.01
C MET A 225 17.19 -4.90 -4.41
N LEU A 226 17.36 -4.06 -5.44
CA LEU A 226 17.07 -4.41 -6.83
C LEU A 226 18.20 -5.20 -7.50
N LEU A 227 19.38 -5.25 -6.88
CA LEU A 227 20.59 -5.94 -7.31
C LEU A 227 20.82 -7.26 -6.57
N MET A 228 19.98 -7.61 -5.58
CA MET A 228 20.02 -8.89 -4.88
C MET A 228 19.36 -9.98 -5.73
N LYS A 229 20.05 -10.41 -6.80
CA LYS A 229 19.56 -11.38 -7.77
C LYS A 229 20.42 -12.63 -7.81
N ASP A 230 19.80 -13.76 -8.06
CA ASP A 230 20.49 -14.99 -8.46
C ASP A 230 19.68 -15.73 -9.55
N SER A 231 20.11 -16.92 -9.98
CA SER A 231 19.47 -17.70 -11.03
C SER A 231 18.00 -18.10 -10.74
N SER A 232 17.58 -17.98 -9.49
CA SER A 232 16.22 -18.35 -9.01
C SER A 232 15.42 -17.17 -8.47
N PHE A 233 15.95 -15.92 -8.56
CA PHE A 233 15.42 -14.78 -7.83
C PHE A 233 15.66 -13.46 -8.59
N ASP A 234 14.61 -12.69 -8.83
CA ASP A 234 14.62 -11.45 -9.63
C ASP A 234 14.81 -10.15 -8.83
N GLY A 235 15.30 -10.23 -7.61
CA GLY A 235 15.45 -9.09 -6.71
C GLY A 235 14.47 -9.14 -5.55
N GLU A 236 14.65 -8.23 -4.60
CA GLU A 236 13.79 -8.09 -3.43
C GLU A 236 12.80 -6.92 -3.60
N ASP A 237 11.79 -6.88 -2.76
CA ASP A 237 10.85 -5.77 -2.65
C ASP A 237 10.80 -5.25 -1.20
N PRO A 238 10.23 -4.06 -0.93
CA PRO A 238 10.19 -3.49 0.42
C PRO A 238 9.53 -4.35 1.51
N PHE A 239 8.77 -5.41 1.17
CA PHE A 239 8.17 -6.32 2.15
C PHE A 239 9.18 -7.14 2.94
N VAL A 240 10.40 -7.31 2.42
CA VAL A 240 11.47 -8.01 3.14
C VAL A 240 11.78 -7.37 4.48
N LEU A 241 11.57 -6.05 4.61
CA LEU A 241 11.75 -5.30 5.86
C LEU A 241 10.94 -5.88 7.03
N ARG A 242 9.78 -6.48 6.75
CA ARG A 242 8.96 -7.14 7.78
C ARG A 242 9.63 -8.37 8.38
N LYS A 243 10.36 -9.13 7.56
CA LYS A 243 11.15 -10.28 8.03
C LYS A 243 12.42 -9.84 8.76
N LEU A 244 13.01 -8.74 8.28
CA LEU A 244 14.23 -8.16 8.84
C LEU A 244 14.00 -7.36 10.12
N ALA A 245 12.77 -6.91 10.41
CA ALA A 245 12.45 -5.99 11.50
C ALA A 245 13.13 -6.29 12.85
N PRO A 246 13.24 -7.55 13.35
CA PRO A 246 13.92 -7.86 14.60
C PRO A 246 15.44 -7.67 14.55
N TYR A 247 16.02 -7.59 13.37
CA TYR A 247 17.46 -7.63 13.13
C TYR A 247 18.02 -6.32 12.56
N LEU A 248 17.16 -5.41 12.07
CA LEU A 248 17.58 -4.15 11.46
C LEU A 248 18.22 -3.21 12.48
N GLY A 249 19.45 -2.78 12.21
CA GLY A 249 20.20 -1.80 12.96
C GLY A 249 20.30 -0.45 12.26
N HIS A 250 20.43 -0.47 10.93
CA HIS A 250 20.60 0.72 10.11
C HIS A 250 19.97 0.54 8.72
N ILE A 251 19.61 1.63 8.08
CA ILE A 251 19.06 1.69 6.73
C ILE A 251 19.89 2.67 5.91
N HIS A 252 20.23 2.30 4.68
CA HIS A 252 20.72 3.23 3.67
C HIS A 252 19.62 3.57 2.65
N ILE A 253 19.58 4.83 2.24
CA ILE A 253 18.77 5.35 1.14
C ILE A 253 19.72 5.84 0.07
N GLY A 254 19.79 5.09 -0.99
CA GLY A 254 20.55 5.37 -2.20
C GLY A 254 19.78 4.89 -3.42
N THR A 255 20.43 4.83 -4.56
CA THR A 255 19.90 4.26 -5.80
C THR A 255 20.99 3.53 -6.58
N CYS A 256 20.57 2.59 -7.42
CA CYS A 256 21.42 1.92 -8.40
C CYS A 256 20.94 2.23 -9.82
N VAL A 257 21.66 1.77 -10.82
CA VAL A 257 21.28 1.83 -12.23
C VAL A 257 21.20 0.43 -12.80
N LEU A 258 20.07 0.10 -13.41
CA LEU A 258 19.81 -1.25 -13.96
C LEU A 258 19.99 -1.33 -15.48
N ASP A 259 20.14 -0.20 -16.15
CA ASP A 259 20.42 -0.14 -17.59
C ASP A 259 21.90 -0.46 -17.84
N LYS A 260 22.18 -1.60 -18.47
CA LYS A 260 23.56 -2.08 -18.75
C LYS A 260 24.33 -1.19 -19.73
N GLU A 261 23.65 -0.38 -20.51
CA GLU A 261 24.28 0.58 -21.45
C GLU A 261 24.65 1.91 -20.75
N ASP A 262 24.17 2.13 -19.53
CA ASP A 262 24.50 3.33 -18.77
C ASP A 262 25.90 3.22 -18.16
N PRO A 263 26.75 4.26 -18.26
CA PRO A 263 28.07 4.24 -17.65
C PRO A 263 28.08 4.10 -16.13
N LEU A 264 26.95 4.34 -15.46
CA LEU A 264 26.79 4.13 -14.01
C LEU A 264 26.02 2.84 -13.67
N TYR A 265 25.96 1.86 -14.59
CA TYR A 265 25.34 0.57 -14.33
C TYR A 265 25.85 -0.09 -13.06
N GLY A 266 24.93 -0.66 -12.27
CA GLY A 266 25.20 -1.43 -11.06
C GLY A 266 25.14 -0.60 -9.78
N ASP A 267 25.96 -0.96 -8.81
CA ASP A 267 26.02 -0.41 -7.45
C ASP A 267 26.90 0.84 -7.39
N THR A 268 26.41 1.95 -7.90
CA THR A 268 27.17 3.20 -8.06
C THR A 268 26.67 4.38 -7.25
N HIS A 269 25.48 4.29 -6.67
CA HIS A 269 24.85 5.30 -5.81
C HIS A 269 24.82 6.73 -6.39
N PRO A 270 24.36 6.96 -7.63
CA PRO A 270 24.24 8.32 -8.15
C PRO A 270 23.21 9.13 -7.36
N ARG A 271 23.07 10.41 -7.69
CA ARG A 271 21.99 11.24 -7.13
C ARG A 271 20.62 10.61 -7.40
N LEU A 272 19.67 10.75 -6.46
CA LEU A 272 18.36 10.08 -6.53
C LEU A 272 17.52 10.49 -7.75
N ASP A 273 17.73 11.69 -8.30
CA ASP A 273 17.10 12.19 -9.53
C ASP A 273 17.91 11.93 -10.81
N TYR A 274 18.87 11.01 -10.77
CA TYR A 274 19.59 10.57 -11.98
C TYR A 274 18.61 9.98 -12.99
N PRO A 275 18.74 10.28 -14.32
CA PRO A 275 17.73 9.88 -15.31
C PRO A 275 17.40 8.38 -15.34
N ASN A 276 18.41 7.53 -15.13
CA ASN A 276 18.25 6.06 -15.09
C ASN A 276 18.29 5.50 -13.67
N SER A 277 17.95 6.32 -12.67
CA SER A 277 17.81 5.88 -11.28
C SER A 277 16.75 4.78 -11.16
N ALA A 278 17.12 3.62 -10.63
CA ALA A 278 16.20 2.50 -10.42
C ALA A 278 15.27 2.71 -9.21
N VAL A 279 15.70 3.53 -8.23
CA VAL A 279 14.88 3.90 -7.09
C VAL A 279 14.04 5.12 -7.43
N THR A 280 12.83 4.89 -7.91
CA THR A 280 11.85 5.95 -8.19
C THR A 280 11.31 6.57 -6.90
N LYS A 281 10.67 7.74 -7.00
CA LYS A 281 9.98 8.37 -5.86
C LYS A 281 8.88 7.46 -5.28
N GLU A 282 8.22 6.71 -6.13
CA GLU A 282 7.20 5.73 -5.76
C GLU A 282 7.79 4.58 -4.94
N LEU A 283 8.90 3.99 -5.42
CA LEU A 283 9.58 2.90 -4.70
C LEU A 283 10.14 3.38 -3.35
N LEU A 284 10.73 4.58 -3.30
CA LEU A 284 11.19 5.16 -2.04
C LEU A 284 10.03 5.39 -1.07
N ALA A 285 8.89 5.88 -1.56
CA ALA A 285 7.69 6.05 -0.73
C ALA A 285 7.18 4.71 -0.19
N GLU A 286 7.22 3.66 -1.00
CA GLU A 286 6.89 2.30 -0.57
C GLU A 286 7.84 1.79 0.50
N PHE A 287 9.13 1.99 0.32
CA PHE A 287 10.16 1.58 1.28
C PHE A 287 10.02 2.30 2.63
N VAL A 288 9.88 3.63 2.60
CA VAL A 288 9.64 4.48 3.79
C VAL A 288 8.42 3.99 4.57
N LYS A 289 7.40 3.55 3.86
CA LYS A 289 6.20 3.00 4.45
C LYS A 289 6.41 1.69 5.18
N GLU A 290 7.10 0.74 4.57
CA GLU A 290 7.37 -0.52 5.24
C GLU A 290 8.20 -0.28 6.52
N LEU A 291 9.12 0.70 6.50
CA LEU A 291 9.83 1.14 7.72
C LEU A 291 8.86 1.66 8.80
N GLN A 292 7.83 2.40 8.42
CA GLN A 292 6.81 2.84 9.38
C GLN A 292 5.92 1.69 9.87
N ALA A 293 5.53 0.79 8.97
CA ALA A 293 4.70 -0.37 9.31
C ALA A 293 5.36 -1.26 10.38
N ILE A 294 6.69 -1.44 10.28
CA ILE A 294 7.47 -2.16 11.28
C ILE A 294 7.89 -1.30 12.49
N ARG A 295 7.46 -0.04 12.56
CA ARG A 295 7.82 0.94 13.59
C ARG A 295 9.32 1.13 13.76
N TYR A 296 10.03 1.17 12.63
CA TYR A 296 11.48 1.37 12.64
C TYR A 296 11.83 2.75 13.22
N SER A 297 12.73 2.79 14.21
CA SER A 297 13.07 4.00 14.96
C SER A 297 14.58 4.23 15.10
N LYS A 298 15.39 3.53 14.28
CA LYS A 298 16.87 3.64 14.33
C LYS A 298 17.40 4.55 13.20
N GLY A 299 18.67 4.44 12.85
CA GLY A 299 19.32 5.31 11.88
C GLY A 299 18.89 5.08 10.43
N ILE A 300 18.78 6.17 9.68
CA ILE A 300 18.60 6.18 8.24
C ILE A 300 19.67 7.08 7.63
N GLY A 301 20.56 6.49 6.83
CA GLY A 301 21.67 7.17 6.16
C GLY A 301 21.40 7.41 4.68
N PHE A 302 21.80 8.58 4.16
CA PHE A 302 21.88 8.77 2.72
C PHE A 302 23.20 8.22 2.20
N GLU A 303 23.13 7.33 1.21
CA GLU A 303 24.28 6.84 0.46
C GLU A 303 24.18 7.27 -1.00
N ILE A 304 24.81 8.40 -1.32
CA ILE A 304 24.74 9.09 -2.61
C ILE A 304 26.12 9.65 -2.99
N ALA A 305 26.49 9.56 -4.25
CA ALA A 305 27.76 10.04 -4.75
C ALA A 305 27.61 11.03 -5.93
N PRO A 306 28.44 12.09 -5.99
CA PRO A 306 28.48 12.98 -7.13
C PRO A 306 29.24 12.34 -8.31
N TYR A 307 28.73 12.46 -9.53
CA TYR A 307 29.35 12.02 -10.75
C TYR A 307 29.42 13.17 -11.77
N GLY A 308 30.46 13.18 -12.58
CA GLY A 308 30.67 14.21 -13.60
C GLY A 308 30.75 15.62 -13.00
N ASP A 309 29.78 16.48 -13.37
CA ASP A 309 29.68 17.86 -12.91
C ASP A 309 28.79 18.04 -11.66
N ASP A 310 28.36 16.95 -11.04
CA ASP A 310 27.50 16.99 -9.87
C ASP A 310 28.19 17.72 -8.70
N GLN A 311 27.42 18.56 -8.02
CA GLN A 311 27.86 19.25 -6.83
C GLN A 311 27.35 18.55 -5.57
N SER A 312 28.24 18.16 -4.67
CA SER A 312 27.91 17.47 -3.40
C SER A 312 26.73 18.11 -2.66
N ASP A 313 26.72 19.43 -2.51
CA ASP A 313 25.64 20.13 -1.82
C ASP A 313 24.29 20.05 -2.56
N ALA A 314 24.32 19.96 -3.89
CA ALA A 314 23.10 19.84 -4.69
C ALA A 314 22.49 18.44 -4.52
N ILE A 315 23.30 17.39 -4.64
CA ILE A 315 22.81 16.01 -4.48
C ILE A 315 22.28 15.76 -3.06
N VAL A 316 22.92 16.34 -2.04
CA VAL A 316 22.43 16.25 -0.65
C VAL A 316 21.07 16.95 -0.49
N ARG A 317 20.86 18.14 -1.08
CA ARG A 317 19.54 18.79 -1.08
C ARG A 317 18.49 17.96 -1.79
N THR A 318 18.82 17.36 -2.93
CA THR A 318 17.94 16.45 -3.67
C THR A 318 17.53 15.25 -2.81
N ALA A 319 18.49 14.61 -2.12
CA ALA A 319 18.21 13.46 -1.26
C ALA A 319 17.25 13.80 -0.10
N LYS A 320 17.44 14.96 0.54
CA LYS A 320 16.52 15.46 1.57
C LYS A 320 15.11 15.65 1.01
N SER A 321 14.98 16.34 -0.14
CA SER A 321 13.68 16.56 -0.79
C SER A 321 12.99 15.24 -1.15
N TYR A 322 13.73 14.25 -1.64
CA TYR A 322 13.18 12.94 -1.97
C TYR A 322 12.63 12.20 -0.75
N LEU A 323 13.37 12.21 0.36
CA LEU A 323 12.91 11.58 1.61
C LEU A 323 11.68 12.29 2.19
N ASP A 324 11.68 13.62 2.18
CA ASP A 324 10.56 14.42 2.66
C ASP A 324 9.32 14.21 1.78
N GLU A 325 9.47 14.25 0.45
CA GLU A 325 8.40 13.93 -0.49
C GLU A 325 7.89 12.49 -0.33
N ALA A 326 8.78 11.52 -0.08
CA ALA A 326 8.39 10.14 0.17
C ALA A 326 7.58 9.99 1.47
N ARG A 327 7.95 10.74 2.51
CA ARG A 327 7.19 10.83 3.76
C ARG A 327 5.80 11.44 3.54
N ASP A 328 5.69 12.48 2.72
CA ASP A 328 4.43 13.15 2.41
C ASP A 328 3.54 12.31 1.47
N ARG A 329 4.13 11.66 0.44
CA ARG A 329 3.42 10.74 -0.45
C ARG A 329 2.90 9.48 0.24
N TYR A 330 3.49 9.13 1.37
CA TYR A 330 3.02 8.03 2.21
C TYR A 330 1.51 8.07 2.43
N ASP A 331 0.94 9.24 2.57
CA ASP A 331 -0.44 9.41 2.98
C ASP A 331 -1.48 9.05 1.89
N VAL A 332 -1.14 9.05 0.61
CA VAL A 332 -2.12 8.85 -0.48
C VAL A 332 -1.90 7.55 -1.29
N ASN A 333 -0.74 7.36 -1.89
CA ASN A 333 -0.51 6.19 -2.77
C ASN A 333 -0.26 4.90 -2.00
N TYR A 334 0.17 5.04 -0.76
CA TYR A 334 0.65 3.92 0.01
C TYR A 334 -0.40 3.09 0.69
N ALA A 335 -1.43 3.71 1.23
CA ALA A 335 -2.46 3.00 1.93
C ALA A 335 -3.15 1.94 1.04
N LEU A 336 -3.06 2.09 -0.27
CA LEU A 336 -3.85 1.34 -1.24
C LEU A 336 -2.99 0.32 -2.00
N GLY A 337 -3.46 -0.90 -2.10
CA GLY A 337 -2.84 -1.94 -2.93
C GLY A 337 -1.93 -2.94 -2.21
N ARG A 338 -1.82 -2.87 -0.89
CA ARG A 338 -0.92 -3.76 -0.13
C ARG A 338 -1.60 -4.69 0.88
N TYR A 339 -2.91 -4.71 0.91
CA TYR A 339 -3.69 -5.66 1.67
C TYR A 339 -4.37 -6.63 0.70
N PHE A 340 -4.08 -7.91 0.83
CA PHE A 340 -4.68 -8.95 -0.02
C PHE A 340 -5.90 -9.52 0.69
N PHE A 341 -7.06 -8.93 0.42
CA PHE A 341 -8.32 -9.50 0.90
C PHE A 341 -8.60 -10.84 0.21
N ARG A 342 -8.84 -11.86 1.02
CA ARG A 342 -9.19 -13.20 0.57
C ARG A 342 -10.65 -13.49 0.93
N PRO A 343 -11.60 -13.37 0.01
CA PRO A 343 -13.03 -13.56 0.28
C PRO A 343 -13.35 -14.89 0.93
N ARG A 344 -12.71 -15.97 0.48
CA ARG A 344 -12.93 -17.33 1.00
C ARG A 344 -12.45 -17.55 2.43
N THR A 345 -11.54 -16.72 2.94
CA THR A 345 -11.14 -16.74 4.36
C THR A 345 -12.22 -16.11 5.25
N PHE A 346 -12.92 -15.10 4.74
CA PHE A 346 -14.01 -14.42 5.45
C PHE A 346 -15.36 -15.14 5.27
N PHE A 347 -15.60 -15.70 4.07
CA PHE A 347 -16.84 -16.38 3.67
C PHE A 347 -16.47 -17.78 3.14
N PRO A 348 -16.37 -18.80 4.02
CA PRO A 348 -15.89 -20.11 3.63
C PRO A 348 -16.95 -20.95 2.90
N GLU A 349 -16.53 -22.04 2.26
CA GLU A 349 -17.36 -22.90 1.42
C GLU A 349 -18.53 -23.57 2.17
N ASN A 350 -18.33 -23.93 3.44
CA ASN A 350 -19.38 -24.51 4.27
C ASN A 350 -20.53 -23.53 4.52
N LEU A 351 -20.26 -22.22 4.65
CA LEU A 351 -21.31 -21.21 4.76
C LEU A 351 -22.07 -21.07 3.43
N PHE A 352 -21.37 -21.12 2.29
CA PHE A 352 -22.03 -21.12 0.98
C PHE A 352 -22.93 -22.34 0.80
N ALA A 353 -22.48 -23.53 1.18
CA ALA A 353 -23.29 -24.75 1.17
C ALA A 353 -24.52 -24.65 2.06
N ALA A 354 -24.37 -24.06 3.26
CA ALA A 354 -25.48 -23.85 4.20
C ALA A 354 -26.59 -22.94 3.63
N ILE A 355 -26.25 -21.94 2.81
CA ILE A 355 -27.24 -21.12 2.12
C ILE A 355 -28.04 -21.99 1.12
N THR A 356 -27.38 -22.86 0.38
CA THR A 356 -28.04 -23.77 -0.55
C THR A 356 -28.96 -24.75 0.19
N ASP A 357 -28.48 -25.33 1.29
CA ASP A 357 -29.26 -26.23 2.12
C ASP A 357 -30.50 -25.52 2.70
N ALA A 358 -30.36 -24.30 3.18
CA ALA A 358 -31.47 -23.50 3.68
C ALA A 358 -32.53 -23.25 2.59
N ARG A 359 -32.14 -22.96 1.35
CA ARG A 359 -33.08 -22.81 0.23
C ARG A 359 -33.85 -24.10 -0.10
N VAL A 360 -33.22 -25.25 0.09
CA VAL A 360 -33.84 -26.57 -0.19
C VAL A 360 -34.73 -27.04 0.97
N GLN A 361 -34.24 -26.91 2.19
CA GLN A 361 -34.85 -27.54 3.37
C GLN A 361 -35.81 -26.63 4.13
N ARG A 362 -35.53 -25.29 4.10
CA ARG A 362 -36.28 -24.28 4.87
C ARG A 362 -36.40 -22.95 4.11
N PRO A 363 -37.02 -22.93 2.90
CA PRO A 363 -37.11 -21.70 2.10
C PRO A 363 -37.86 -20.55 2.79
N GLU A 364 -38.76 -20.85 3.75
CA GLU A 364 -39.47 -19.87 4.57
C GLU A 364 -38.56 -19.00 5.44
N ILE A 365 -37.32 -19.39 5.70
CA ILE A 365 -36.32 -18.61 6.46
C ILE A 365 -36.15 -17.20 5.90
N ILE A 366 -36.31 -17.03 4.57
CA ILE A 366 -36.24 -15.76 3.89
C ILE A 366 -37.32 -14.80 4.38
N THR A 367 -38.59 -15.26 4.43
CA THR A 367 -39.70 -14.45 4.87
C THR A 367 -39.72 -14.26 6.39
N GLU A 368 -39.30 -15.24 7.11
CA GLU A 368 -39.14 -15.18 8.58
C GLU A 368 -38.12 -14.12 8.97
N GLU A 369 -36.95 -14.12 8.35
CA GLU A 369 -35.92 -13.10 8.62
C GLU A 369 -36.34 -11.72 8.13
N ALA A 370 -37.00 -11.59 6.98
CA ALA A 370 -37.53 -10.33 6.51
C ALA A 370 -38.55 -9.73 7.50
N ALA A 371 -39.29 -10.58 8.20
CA ALA A 371 -40.20 -10.18 9.29
C ALA A 371 -39.48 -9.83 10.59
N ALA A 372 -38.44 -10.61 10.94
CA ALA A 372 -37.73 -10.50 12.21
C ALA A 372 -36.69 -9.37 12.24
N ARG A 373 -36.10 -9.01 11.08
CA ARG A 373 -35.06 -7.99 11.06
C ARG A 373 -35.51 -6.66 11.65
N LYS A 374 -34.62 -6.03 12.39
CA LYS A 374 -34.85 -4.69 12.93
C LYS A 374 -34.67 -3.64 11.83
N ARG A 375 -35.79 -3.00 11.44
CA ARG A 375 -35.73 -1.88 10.47
C ARG A 375 -35.44 -0.57 11.17
N ARG A 376 -34.90 0.37 10.42
CA ARG A 376 -34.79 1.78 10.85
C ARG A 376 -36.15 2.46 10.85
N ASP A 377 -36.35 3.38 11.81
CA ASP A 377 -37.54 4.22 11.83
C ASP A 377 -37.56 5.23 10.67
N LYS A 378 -36.39 5.66 10.25
CA LYS A 378 -36.18 6.61 9.13
C LYS A 378 -35.18 6.04 8.14
N LEU A 379 -35.36 6.34 6.86
CA LEU A 379 -34.48 5.92 5.78
C LEU A 379 -33.02 6.37 6.02
N THR A 380 -32.82 7.60 6.50
CA THR A 380 -31.50 8.18 6.78
C THR A 380 -31.30 8.43 8.27
N LYS A 381 -30.06 8.33 8.76
CA LYS A 381 -29.68 8.71 10.14
C LYS A 381 -29.44 10.22 10.27
N ASN A 382 -28.74 10.82 9.30
CA ASN A 382 -28.33 12.23 9.30
C ASN A 382 -28.66 12.96 7.99
N GLY A 383 -29.66 12.50 7.25
CA GLY A 383 -30.03 13.05 5.95
C GLY A 383 -29.17 12.57 4.79
N ARG A 384 -28.26 11.62 5.02
CA ARG A 384 -27.32 11.05 4.05
C ARG A 384 -27.42 9.53 4.02
N LEU A 385 -26.95 8.91 2.91
CA LEU A 385 -26.93 7.46 2.72
C LEU A 385 -25.67 6.99 2.03
N MET A 386 -25.10 5.88 2.54
CA MET A 386 -24.10 5.07 1.84
C MET A 386 -24.67 3.67 1.61
N ILE A 387 -25.05 3.36 0.37
CA ILE A 387 -25.69 2.09 -0.03
C ILE A 387 -24.76 1.32 -0.96
N LEU A 388 -24.57 0.03 -0.69
CA LEU A 388 -23.83 -0.89 -1.55
C LEU A 388 -24.70 -1.39 -2.69
N ALA A 389 -24.25 -1.28 -3.95
CA ALA A 389 -24.95 -1.79 -5.13
C ALA A 389 -24.47 -3.18 -5.53
N CYS A 390 -25.36 -4.17 -5.57
CA CYS A 390 -25.07 -5.58 -5.82
C CYS A 390 -25.88 -6.18 -6.97
N ASP A 391 -26.22 -5.40 -7.98
CA ASP A 391 -27.15 -5.82 -9.05
C ASP A 391 -26.50 -6.13 -10.41
N HIS A 392 -25.17 -6.04 -10.52
CA HIS A 392 -24.46 -6.11 -11.79
C HIS A 392 -24.59 -7.45 -12.54
N PRO A 393 -24.39 -8.64 -11.90
CA PRO A 393 -24.50 -9.91 -12.62
C PRO A 393 -25.85 -10.13 -13.27
N ALA A 394 -26.93 -9.68 -12.63
CA ALA A 394 -28.27 -9.82 -13.19
C ALA A 394 -28.56 -8.94 -14.43
N ARG A 395 -27.64 -8.03 -14.79
CA ARG A 395 -27.65 -7.27 -16.04
C ARG A 395 -26.65 -7.77 -17.09
N TYR A 396 -26.11 -8.96 -16.91
CA TYR A 396 -25.05 -9.51 -17.76
C TYR A 396 -23.73 -8.71 -17.67
N VAL A 397 -23.48 -8.10 -16.53
CA VAL A 397 -22.26 -7.34 -16.23
C VAL A 397 -21.48 -8.11 -15.17
N THR A 398 -20.53 -8.92 -15.60
CA THR A 398 -19.73 -9.81 -14.74
C THR A 398 -18.23 -9.46 -14.73
N ASN A 399 -17.79 -8.52 -15.56
CA ASN A 399 -16.39 -8.17 -15.68
C ASN A 399 -15.85 -7.36 -14.50
N VAL A 400 -14.61 -7.65 -14.12
CA VAL A 400 -13.79 -6.90 -13.15
C VAL A 400 -12.43 -6.62 -13.80
N GLY A 401 -12.16 -5.38 -14.16
CA GLY A 401 -10.98 -5.05 -14.98
C GLY A 401 -11.00 -5.86 -16.27
N ASP A 402 -9.91 -6.58 -16.54
CA ASP A 402 -9.75 -7.44 -17.73
C ASP A 402 -10.34 -8.85 -17.56
N ASP A 403 -10.74 -9.24 -16.35
CA ASP A 403 -11.44 -10.52 -16.13
C ASP A 403 -12.92 -10.40 -16.52
N PRO A 404 -13.37 -11.10 -17.57
CA PRO A 404 -14.74 -11.00 -18.08
C PRO A 404 -15.79 -11.60 -17.15
N ILE A 405 -15.40 -12.45 -16.20
CA ILE A 405 -16.29 -13.18 -15.29
C ILE A 405 -15.95 -13.00 -13.81
N GLY A 406 -15.15 -12.02 -13.46
CA GLY A 406 -14.68 -11.80 -12.09
C GLY A 406 -15.78 -11.62 -11.04
N MET A 407 -17.01 -11.18 -11.42
CA MET A 407 -18.20 -11.19 -10.56
C MET A 407 -19.07 -12.45 -10.72
N GLY A 408 -18.64 -13.43 -11.51
CA GLY A 408 -19.38 -14.65 -11.76
C GLY A 408 -19.31 -15.70 -10.66
N ASP A 409 -18.25 -15.68 -9.84
CA ASP A 409 -18.15 -16.52 -8.63
C ASP A 409 -19.07 -15.98 -7.53
N ARG A 410 -20.20 -16.65 -7.32
CA ARG A 410 -21.20 -16.24 -6.34
C ARG A 410 -20.69 -16.25 -4.90
N MET A 411 -19.81 -17.18 -4.55
CA MET A 411 -19.23 -17.27 -3.23
C MET A 411 -18.26 -16.11 -2.96
N ASP A 412 -17.38 -15.77 -3.92
CA ASP A 412 -16.52 -14.59 -3.84
C ASP A 412 -17.36 -13.31 -3.76
N TYR A 413 -18.41 -13.21 -4.57
CA TYR A 413 -19.29 -12.05 -4.61
C TYR A 413 -20.04 -11.83 -3.28
N LEU A 414 -20.62 -12.89 -2.70
CA LEU A 414 -21.29 -12.82 -1.40
C LEU A 414 -20.30 -12.54 -0.27
N GLY A 415 -19.10 -13.10 -0.34
CA GLY A 415 -18.02 -12.82 0.61
C GLY A 415 -17.66 -11.32 0.65
N ARG A 416 -17.57 -10.68 -0.51
CA ARG A 416 -17.32 -9.24 -0.60
C ARG A 416 -18.50 -8.39 -0.13
N ILE A 417 -19.73 -8.78 -0.48
CA ILE A 417 -20.95 -8.07 -0.07
C ILE A 417 -21.10 -8.14 1.47
N THR A 418 -21.03 -9.32 2.05
CA THR A 418 -21.14 -9.51 3.49
C THR A 418 -20.02 -8.81 4.24
N ARG A 419 -18.77 -8.82 3.67
CA ARG A 419 -17.64 -8.09 4.20
C ARG A 419 -17.91 -6.59 4.32
N VAL A 420 -18.56 -5.98 3.33
CA VAL A 420 -18.95 -4.57 3.38
C VAL A 420 -20.05 -4.33 4.40
N LEU A 421 -21.04 -5.23 4.48
CA LEU A 421 -22.22 -5.02 5.31
C LEU A 421 -21.97 -5.15 6.82
N ILE A 422 -20.90 -5.79 7.25
CA ILE A 422 -20.54 -5.82 8.67
C ILE A 422 -20.09 -4.45 9.21
N HIS A 423 -19.71 -3.50 8.34
CA HIS A 423 -19.34 -2.15 8.76
C HIS A 423 -20.57 -1.35 9.17
N ASP A 424 -20.60 -0.82 10.40
CA ASP A 424 -21.78 -0.16 10.99
C ASP A 424 -22.21 1.11 10.26
N GLU A 425 -21.26 1.85 9.66
CA GLU A 425 -21.55 3.10 8.95
C GLU A 425 -21.99 2.90 7.49
N VAL A 426 -21.97 1.67 6.97
CA VAL A 426 -22.62 1.34 5.69
C VAL A 426 -24.13 1.24 5.95
N ASP A 427 -24.91 2.13 5.32
CA ASP A 427 -26.32 2.23 5.62
C ASP A 427 -27.15 1.07 5.09
N GLY A 428 -26.73 0.44 4.01
CA GLY A 428 -27.51 -0.67 3.47
C GLY A 428 -27.00 -1.23 2.15
N VAL A 429 -27.86 -2.01 1.52
CA VAL A 429 -27.59 -2.74 0.29
C VAL A 429 -28.74 -2.59 -0.72
N MET A 430 -28.39 -2.59 -1.99
CA MET A 430 -29.31 -2.64 -3.12
C MET A 430 -29.01 -3.91 -3.93
N GLY A 431 -30.01 -4.74 -4.14
CA GLY A 431 -29.84 -6.01 -4.84
C GLY A 431 -31.05 -6.53 -5.58
N THR A 432 -30.83 -7.57 -6.34
CA THR A 432 -31.84 -8.39 -7.01
C THR A 432 -32.42 -9.42 -6.03
N PRO A 433 -33.55 -10.06 -6.34
CA PRO A 433 -34.20 -11.02 -5.44
C PRO A 433 -33.22 -12.10 -4.94
N ASP A 434 -32.43 -12.67 -5.80
CA ASP A 434 -31.45 -13.73 -5.48
C ASP A 434 -30.40 -13.27 -4.47
N ILE A 435 -29.85 -12.05 -4.63
CA ILE A 435 -28.85 -11.48 -3.70
C ILE A 435 -29.49 -11.11 -2.37
N VAL A 436 -30.66 -10.42 -2.39
CA VAL A 436 -31.35 -10.02 -1.16
C VAL A 436 -31.74 -11.24 -0.33
N GLU A 437 -32.20 -12.30 -0.98
CA GLU A 437 -32.59 -13.55 -0.31
C GLU A 437 -31.38 -14.31 0.27
N ASP A 438 -30.25 -14.39 -0.46
CA ASP A 438 -29.01 -14.95 0.11
C ASP A 438 -28.58 -14.19 1.37
N LEU A 439 -28.65 -12.85 1.35
CA LEU A 439 -28.32 -12.01 2.51
C LEU A 439 -29.31 -12.18 3.66
N LEU A 440 -30.61 -12.39 3.39
CA LEU A 440 -31.59 -12.71 4.43
C LEU A 440 -31.29 -14.06 5.07
N ILE A 441 -30.90 -15.06 4.30
CA ILE A 441 -30.48 -16.38 4.85
C ILE A 441 -29.27 -16.24 5.76
N VAL A 442 -28.21 -15.55 5.32
CA VAL A 442 -27.01 -15.28 6.14
C VAL A 442 -27.38 -14.50 7.41
N SER A 443 -28.26 -13.52 7.30
CA SER A 443 -28.75 -12.72 8.43
C SER A 443 -29.50 -13.56 9.45
N ALA A 444 -30.38 -14.48 8.98
CA ALA A 444 -31.13 -15.41 9.85
C ALA A 444 -30.17 -16.35 10.59
N MET A 445 -29.22 -16.96 9.88
CA MET A 445 -28.22 -17.83 10.52
C MET A 445 -27.43 -17.11 11.61
N LEU A 446 -27.00 -15.87 11.33
CA LEU A 446 -26.27 -15.07 12.30
C LEU A 446 -27.15 -14.70 13.50
N ARG A 447 -28.42 -14.34 13.27
CA ARG A 447 -29.40 -14.05 14.31
C ARG A 447 -29.64 -15.28 15.21
N GLU A 448 -29.78 -16.46 14.65
CA GLU A 448 -29.95 -17.72 15.41
C GLU A 448 -28.78 -18.00 16.35
N LYS A 449 -27.56 -17.60 15.98
CA LYS A 449 -26.33 -17.83 16.78
C LYS A 449 -26.00 -16.70 17.75
N THR A 450 -26.24 -15.44 17.35
CA THR A 450 -25.75 -14.25 18.08
C THR A 450 -26.86 -13.36 18.64
N GLY A 451 -28.11 -13.60 18.25
CA GLY A 451 -29.27 -12.75 18.58
C GLY A 451 -29.38 -11.49 17.70
N LYS A 452 -28.41 -11.21 16.82
CA LYS A 452 -28.41 -10.04 15.92
C LYS A 452 -28.21 -10.48 14.46
N GLY A 453 -29.07 -10.02 13.56
CA GLY A 453 -28.93 -10.30 12.13
C GLY A 453 -27.99 -9.34 11.43
N LEU A 454 -27.35 -9.81 10.34
CA LEU A 454 -26.47 -8.99 9.48
C LEU A 454 -27.19 -7.74 8.93
N LEU A 455 -28.48 -7.87 8.67
CA LEU A 455 -29.31 -6.83 8.03
C LEU A 455 -30.09 -5.96 9.04
N ASP A 456 -29.84 -6.12 10.35
CA ASP A 456 -30.43 -5.24 11.36
C ASP A 456 -29.91 -3.81 11.20
N ASP A 457 -30.82 -2.85 11.26
CA ASP A 457 -30.55 -1.42 11.07
C ASP A 457 -29.98 -1.05 9.67
N LYS A 458 -30.04 -1.95 8.69
CA LYS A 458 -29.62 -1.72 7.30
C LYS A 458 -30.84 -1.42 6.41
N VAL A 459 -30.67 -0.50 5.46
CA VAL A 459 -31.61 -0.21 4.39
C VAL A 459 -31.46 -1.24 3.28
N ILE A 460 -32.56 -1.84 2.84
CA ILE A 460 -32.56 -2.79 1.72
C ILE A 460 -33.37 -2.23 0.57
N LEU A 461 -32.73 -2.01 -0.58
CA LEU A 461 -33.39 -1.56 -1.80
C LEU A 461 -33.54 -2.71 -2.80
N GLY A 462 -34.74 -2.96 -3.26
CA GLY A 462 -35.04 -3.98 -4.26
C GLY A 462 -34.92 -3.44 -5.68
N CYS A 463 -34.22 -4.15 -6.56
CA CYS A 463 -34.17 -3.80 -7.98
C CYS A 463 -35.42 -4.26 -8.71
N MET A 464 -36.01 -3.39 -9.55
CA MET A 464 -37.24 -3.70 -10.29
C MET A 464 -36.97 -4.14 -11.74
N ASN A 465 -36.20 -3.39 -12.52
CA ASN A 465 -35.98 -3.67 -13.94
C ASN A 465 -34.66 -4.40 -14.22
N ARG A 466 -34.76 -5.53 -14.97
CA ARG A 466 -33.64 -6.41 -15.33
C ARG A 466 -33.68 -6.93 -16.77
N ALA A 467 -34.62 -6.48 -17.59
CA ALA A 467 -34.68 -6.87 -18.99
C ALA A 467 -33.57 -6.25 -19.84
N GLY A 468 -33.02 -5.10 -19.43
CA GLY A 468 -31.95 -4.39 -20.12
C GLY A 468 -30.58 -5.04 -19.92
N LEU A 469 -30.33 -6.21 -20.53
CA LEU A 469 -29.07 -6.91 -20.46
C LEU A 469 -28.01 -6.21 -21.32
N ALA A 470 -26.81 -6.04 -20.78
CA ALA A 470 -25.70 -5.38 -21.48
C ALA A 470 -25.38 -6.10 -22.82
N GLY A 471 -25.32 -5.34 -23.91
CA GLY A 471 -25.05 -5.83 -25.24
C GLY A 471 -26.23 -6.52 -25.95
N ALA A 472 -27.39 -6.65 -25.30
CA ALA A 472 -28.58 -7.23 -25.94
C ALA A 472 -29.20 -6.26 -26.96
N ARG A 473 -29.77 -6.79 -28.07
CA ARG A 473 -30.49 -5.96 -29.06
C ARG A 473 -31.67 -5.19 -28.49
N TYR A 474 -32.26 -5.69 -27.40
CA TYR A 474 -33.36 -5.09 -26.66
C TYR A 474 -32.92 -4.38 -25.37
N GLU A 475 -31.65 -4.07 -25.22
CA GLU A 475 -31.08 -3.47 -24.01
C GLU A 475 -31.85 -2.24 -23.52
N MET A 476 -32.43 -1.48 -24.43
CA MET A 476 -33.21 -0.28 -24.13
C MET A 476 -34.69 -0.58 -23.80
N ASP A 477 -35.25 -1.79 -24.03
CA ASP A 477 -36.58 -2.22 -23.58
C ASP A 477 -36.49 -2.85 -22.17
N ASP A 478 -36.15 -2.01 -21.18
CA ASP A 478 -35.76 -2.47 -19.80
C ASP A 478 -37.01 -2.60 -18.91
N ARG A 479 -37.75 -3.69 -19.09
CA ARG A 479 -38.98 -4.00 -18.37
C ARG A 479 -38.73 -4.38 -16.91
N MET A 480 -39.75 -4.21 -16.07
CA MET A 480 -39.79 -4.66 -14.68
C MET A 480 -39.90 -6.18 -14.65
N THR A 481 -38.77 -6.86 -14.35
CA THR A 481 -38.62 -8.32 -14.41
C THR A 481 -38.04 -8.91 -13.14
N ALA A 482 -37.89 -8.12 -12.08
CA ALA A 482 -37.42 -8.55 -10.78
C ALA A 482 -38.43 -8.23 -9.69
N PHE A 483 -38.10 -7.48 -8.65
CA PHE A 483 -39.06 -7.11 -7.62
C PHE A 483 -40.21 -6.26 -8.18
N THR A 484 -41.44 -6.50 -7.65
CA THR A 484 -42.60 -5.58 -7.78
C THR A 484 -42.74 -4.74 -6.50
N ALA A 485 -43.49 -3.64 -6.56
CA ALA A 485 -43.77 -2.83 -5.38
C ALA A 485 -44.42 -3.67 -4.25
N GLU A 486 -45.36 -4.55 -4.60
CA GLU A 486 -46.05 -5.44 -3.65
C GLU A 486 -45.06 -6.48 -3.05
N SER A 487 -44.18 -7.08 -3.84
CA SER A 487 -43.24 -8.07 -3.33
C SER A 487 -42.22 -7.44 -2.36
N MET A 488 -41.77 -6.22 -2.66
CA MET A 488 -40.91 -5.45 -1.76
C MET A 488 -41.63 -5.06 -0.47
N HIS A 489 -42.86 -4.61 -0.56
CA HIS A 489 -43.68 -4.29 0.61
C HIS A 489 -43.89 -5.54 1.50
N ARG A 490 -44.21 -6.69 0.91
CA ARG A 490 -44.38 -7.97 1.63
C ARG A 490 -43.10 -8.43 2.33
N LEU A 491 -41.93 -8.26 1.69
CA LEU A 491 -40.63 -8.56 2.28
C LEU A 491 -40.08 -7.44 3.17
N ARG A 492 -40.90 -6.38 3.39
CA ARG A 492 -40.52 -5.24 4.24
C ARG A 492 -39.20 -4.58 3.82
N LEU A 493 -38.92 -4.52 2.50
CA LEU A 493 -37.80 -3.76 1.97
C LEU A 493 -38.04 -2.25 2.17
N ASP A 494 -36.97 -1.45 2.12
CA ASP A 494 -37.03 -0.05 2.51
C ASP A 494 -37.12 0.90 1.30
N GLY A 495 -37.10 0.38 0.08
CA GLY A 495 -37.27 1.14 -1.15
C GLY A 495 -37.01 0.33 -2.41
N ALA A 496 -37.22 0.97 -3.53
CA ALA A 496 -37.02 0.42 -4.87
C ALA A 496 -35.87 1.07 -5.61
N LYS A 497 -35.15 0.32 -6.41
CA LYS A 497 -34.20 0.86 -7.38
C LYS A 497 -34.65 0.60 -8.80
N ILE A 498 -34.60 1.62 -9.64
CA ILE A 498 -34.97 1.56 -11.04
C ILE A 498 -33.85 2.19 -11.87
N MET A 499 -33.40 1.52 -12.95
CA MET A 499 -32.52 2.10 -13.94
C MET A 499 -33.32 2.71 -15.07
N PHE A 500 -32.97 3.92 -15.47
CA PHE A 500 -33.63 4.64 -16.55
C PHE A 500 -32.57 5.10 -17.56
N ARG A 501 -32.42 4.36 -18.66
CA ARG A 501 -31.54 4.74 -19.78
C ARG A 501 -32.33 5.47 -20.84
N LEU A 502 -31.79 6.56 -21.36
CA LEU A 502 -32.44 7.41 -22.36
C LEU A 502 -31.51 7.66 -23.55
N ASP A 503 -31.92 7.21 -24.73
CA ASP A 503 -31.36 7.62 -26.03
C ASP A 503 -32.54 8.17 -26.85
N LEU A 504 -32.47 9.46 -27.24
CA LEU A 504 -33.52 10.12 -27.99
C LEU A 504 -33.73 9.53 -29.39
N ASN A 505 -32.80 8.78 -29.91
CA ASN A 505 -32.88 8.13 -31.21
C ASN A 505 -33.33 6.66 -31.14
N ASP A 506 -33.51 6.10 -29.92
CA ASP A 506 -33.97 4.74 -29.76
C ASP A 506 -35.43 4.64 -29.36
N LYS A 507 -36.22 3.94 -30.19
CA LYS A 507 -37.67 3.78 -29.96
C LYS A 507 -38.07 3.09 -28.67
N TYR A 508 -37.14 2.28 -28.08
CA TYR A 508 -37.38 1.58 -26.82
C TYR A 508 -37.24 2.51 -25.61
N SER A 509 -36.60 3.67 -25.76
CA SER A 509 -36.54 4.68 -24.69
C SER A 509 -37.91 5.10 -24.19
N LEU A 510 -38.91 5.26 -25.10
CA LEU A 510 -40.28 5.59 -24.71
C LEU A 510 -40.93 4.49 -23.87
N ARG A 511 -40.64 3.21 -24.18
CA ARG A 511 -41.18 2.10 -23.40
C ARG A 511 -40.60 2.09 -22.00
N THR A 512 -39.25 2.20 -21.88
CA THR A 512 -38.55 2.24 -20.58
C THR A 512 -39.00 3.42 -19.75
N LEU A 513 -39.17 4.60 -20.35
CA LEU A 513 -39.76 5.78 -19.70
C LEU A 513 -41.16 5.48 -19.11
N THR A 514 -42.01 4.82 -19.90
CA THR A 514 -43.37 4.44 -19.45
C THR A 514 -43.34 3.42 -18.32
N TYR A 515 -42.45 2.43 -18.39
CA TYR A 515 -42.31 1.43 -17.33
C TYR A 515 -41.78 2.06 -16.02
N CYS A 516 -40.80 2.95 -16.11
CA CYS A 516 -40.26 3.66 -14.95
C CYS A 516 -41.34 4.54 -14.29
N ALA A 517 -42.11 5.31 -15.08
CA ALA A 517 -43.21 6.14 -14.56
C ALA A 517 -44.27 5.31 -13.82
N LYS A 518 -44.68 4.18 -14.42
CA LYS A 518 -45.64 3.25 -13.80
C LYS A 518 -45.10 2.66 -12.48
N ALA A 519 -43.86 2.20 -12.47
CA ALA A 519 -43.26 1.62 -11.29
C ALA A 519 -43.09 2.63 -10.14
N ILE A 520 -42.75 3.89 -10.45
CA ILE A 520 -42.67 4.97 -9.45
C ILE A 520 -44.07 5.20 -8.83
N THR A 521 -45.13 5.24 -9.64
CA THR A 521 -46.51 5.39 -9.15
C THR A 521 -46.92 4.22 -8.25
N GLU A 522 -46.59 2.97 -8.63
CA GLU A 522 -46.85 1.78 -7.82
C GLU A 522 -46.10 1.81 -6.48
N CYS A 523 -44.84 2.25 -6.48
CA CYS A 523 -44.07 2.42 -5.26
C CYS A 523 -44.65 3.53 -4.36
N ASN A 524 -45.02 4.66 -4.93
CA ASN A 524 -45.66 5.77 -4.20
C ASN A 524 -46.92 5.31 -3.49
N ALA A 525 -47.75 4.50 -4.16
CA ALA A 525 -48.99 3.97 -3.58
C ALA A 525 -48.77 3.12 -2.32
N LEU A 526 -47.58 2.52 -2.17
CA LEU A 526 -47.17 1.72 -1.01
C LEU A 526 -46.20 2.46 -0.07
N GLY A 527 -45.97 3.74 -0.29
CA GLY A 527 -45.03 4.55 0.51
C GLY A 527 -43.56 4.13 0.41
N LEU A 528 -43.18 3.43 -0.67
CA LEU A 528 -41.83 2.99 -0.90
C LEU A 528 -40.99 4.07 -1.61
N PRO A 529 -39.90 4.57 -1.02
CA PRO A 529 -38.94 5.45 -1.71
C PRO A 529 -38.39 4.79 -2.97
N THR A 530 -38.24 5.56 -4.05
CA THR A 530 -37.72 5.08 -5.32
C THR A 530 -36.38 5.77 -5.65
N PHE A 531 -35.39 4.97 -5.94
CA PHE A 531 -34.03 5.41 -6.33
C PHE A 531 -33.88 5.20 -7.84
N LEU A 532 -34.12 6.28 -8.60
CA LEU A 532 -34.05 6.27 -10.05
C LEU A 532 -32.63 6.60 -10.53
N GLU A 533 -32.09 5.76 -11.40
CA GLU A 533 -30.76 5.93 -12.01
C GLU A 533 -30.91 6.39 -13.47
N PRO A 534 -30.99 7.70 -13.74
CA PRO A 534 -31.11 8.24 -15.09
C PRO A 534 -29.73 8.29 -15.75
N LEU A 535 -29.61 7.64 -16.90
CA LEU A 535 -28.38 7.58 -17.69
C LEU A 535 -28.67 8.01 -19.14
N PRO A 536 -28.10 9.14 -19.60
CA PRO A 536 -28.11 9.48 -21.02
C PRO A 536 -27.15 8.51 -21.71
N VAL A 537 -27.63 7.81 -22.73
CA VAL A 537 -26.81 6.84 -23.45
C VAL A 537 -26.82 7.13 -24.96
N GLN A 538 -25.86 6.56 -25.65
CA GLN A 538 -25.80 6.53 -27.11
C GLN A 538 -25.46 5.14 -27.59
N LYS A 539 -26.02 4.75 -28.72
CA LYS A 539 -25.69 3.49 -29.38
C LYS A 539 -24.33 3.58 -30.04
N THR A 540 -23.48 2.58 -29.80
CA THR A 540 -22.17 2.37 -30.44
C THR A 540 -22.12 0.97 -31.06
N ASP A 541 -21.06 0.63 -31.76
CA ASP A 541 -20.81 -0.72 -32.26
C ASP A 541 -20.69 -1.78 -31.15
N ARG A 542 -20.40 -1.36 -29.92
CA ARG A 542 -20.22 -2.22 -28.73
C ARG A 542 -21.47 -2.30 -27.84
N GLY A 543 -22.57 -1.66 -28.20
CA GLY A 543 -23.77 -1.56 -27.38
C GLY A 543 -24.10 -0.12 -27.00
N TYR A 544 -24.70 0.11 -25.84
CA TYR A 544 -25.05 1.45 -25.37
C TYR A 544 -24.02 1.95 -24.35
N GLU A 545 -23.43 3.11 -24.63
CA GLU A 545 -22.46 3.77 -23.75
C GLU A 545 -23.07 5.01 -23.09
N VAL A 546 -22.74 5.22 -21.81
CA VAL A 546 -23.22 6.36 -21.05
C VAL A 546 -22.47 7.62 -21.47
N LYS A 547 -23.20 8.70 -21.74
CA LYS A 547 -22.63 10.03 -22.02
C LYS A 547 -22.26 10.71 -20.70
N LEU A 548 -20.99 10.59 -20.32
CA LEU A 548 -20.46 11.15 -19.07
C LEU A 548 -20.07 12.63 -19.25
N ASN A 549 -21.04 13.51 -19.52
CA ASN A 549 -20.85 14.95 -19.55
C ASN A 549 -22.00 15.67 -18.82
N TYR A 550 -21.75 16.85 -18.29
CA TYR A 550 -22.70 17.59 -17.48
C TYR A 550 -23.93 18.04 -18.24
N ILE A 551 -23.84 18.34 -19.55
CA ILE A 551 -24.96 18.85 -20.35
C ILE A 551 -26.04 17.78 -20.54
N ASP A 552 -25.63 16.59 -21.02
CA ASP A 552 -26.56 15.48 -21.21
C ASP A 552 -27.11 14.98 -19.87
N MET A 553 -26.30 15.06 -18.81
CA MET A 553 -26.71 14.71 -17.46
C MET A 553 -27.83 15.65 -16.94
N ILE A 554 -27.67 16.97 -17.11
CA ILE A 554 -28.69 17.96 -16.73
C ILE A 554 -30.00 17.69 -17.48
N ARG A 555 -29.94 17.38 -18.78
CA ARG A 555 -31.12 17.09 -19.60
C ARG A 555 -31.88 15.84 -19.12
N VAL A 556 -31.18 14.75 -18.88
CA VAL A 556 -31.80 13.50 -18.41
C VAL A 556 -32.37 13.63 -16.99
N ILE A 557 -31.73 14.41 -16.13
CA ILE A 557 -32.22 14.71 -14.77
C ILE A 557 -33.58 15.44 -14.85
N GLY A 558 -33.72 16.43 -15.75
CA GLY A 558 -34.99 17.12 -15.95
C GLY A 558 -36.12 16.17 -16.33
N VAL A 559 -35.87 15.21 -17.24
CA VAL A 559 -36.83 14.16 -17.60
C VAL A 559 -37.15 13.25 -16.42
N ALA A 560 -36.10 12.77 -15.73
CA ALA A 560 -36.21 11.82 -14.62
C ALA A 560 -36.99 12.39 -13.41
N SER A 561 -36.79 13.68 -13.11
CA SER A 561 -37.44 14.35 -11.97
C SER A 561 -38.96 14.48 -12.13
N ALA A 562 -39.47 14.35 -13.36
CA ALA A 562 -40.90 14.48 -13.69
C ALA A 562 -41.60 13.13 -13.90
N LEU A 563 -40.93 11.99 -13.66
CA LEU A 563 -41.53 10.67 -13.85
C LEU A 563 -42.45 10.26 -12.68
N GLY A 564 -43.53 9.56 -13.00
CA GLY A 564 -44.51 9.07 -12.04
C GLY A 564 -45.57 10.13 -11.68
N ASP A 565 -46.45 9.78 -10.72
CA ASP A 565 -47.53 10.61 -10.24
C ASP A 565 -47.09 11.62 -9.16
N SER A 566 -45.96 11.36 -8.51
CA SER A 566 -45.39 12.21 -7.47
C SER A 566 -43.90 11.99 -7.34
N SER A 567 -43.15 13.05 -7.07
CA SER A 567 -41.74 13.02 -6.75
C SER A 567 -41.43 13.04 -5.23
N GLN A 568 -42.48 12.92 -4.38
CA GLN A 568 -42.36 13.04 -2.92
C GLN A 568 -41.30 12.08 -2.33
N ASN A 569 -41.24 10.85 -2.84
CA ASN A 569 -40.32 9.80 -2.36
C ASN A 569 -39.25 9.45 -3.41
N LEU A 570 -38.98 10.33 -4.37
CA LEU A 570 -38.04 10.09 -5.47
C LEU A 570 -36.65 10.58 -5.13
N TRP A 571 -35.67 9.70 -5.25
CA TRP A 571 -34.23 9.93 -5.15
C TRP A 571 -33.58 9.68 -6.50
N LEU A 572 -32.51 10.42 -6.83
CA LEU A 572 -31.77 10.20 -8.06
C LEU A 572 -30.41 9.57 -7.77
N LYS A 573 -29.99 8.60 -8.59
CA LYS A 573 -28.64 8.00 -8.55
C LYS A 573 -27.89 8.48 -9.78
N ILE A 574 -26.89 9.35 -9.59
CA ILE A 574 -26.23 10.11 -10.67
C ILE A 574 -24.72 9.83 -10.69
N PRO A 575 -24.10 9.54 -11.88
CA PRO A 575 -22.64 9.46 -11.98
C PRO A 575 -21.99 10.82 -11.73
N TYR A 576 -20.84 10.79 -11.05
CA TYR A 576 -20.00 11.99 -10.96
C TYR A 576 -19.43 12.35 -12.34
N VAL A 577 -19.55 13.61 -12.72
CA VAL A 577 -19.00 14.20 -13.95
C VAL A 577 -18.42 15.57 -13.64
N ASP A 578 -17.59 16.10 -14.55
CA ASP A 578 -17.08 17.46 -14.40
C ASP A 578 -18.22 18.47 -14.29
N LYS A 579 -17.99 19.56 -13.55
CA LYS A 579 -19.01 20.58 -13.24
C LYS A 579 -20.23 20.01 -12.51
N TYR A 580 -20.00 19.11 -11.55
CA TYR A 580 -21.07 18.45 -10.81
C TYR A 580 -21.97 19.41 -10.02
N ASP A 581 -21.47 20.61 -9.66
CA ASP A 581 -22.25 21.70 -9.08
C ASP A 581 -23.39 22.17 -9.99
N GLN A 582 -23.18 22.14 -11.31
CA GLN A 582 -24.24 22.46 -12.28
C GLN A 582 -25.25 21.30 -12.41
N VAL A 583 -24.76 20.05 -12.33
CA VAL A 583 -25.63 18.87 -12.31
C VAL A 583 -26.51 18.87 -11.07
N ALA A 584 -25.96 19.17 -9.90
CA ALA A 584 -26.74 19.25 -8.66
C ALA A 584 -27.85 20.33 -8.73
N LYS A 585 -27.60 21.46 -9.38
CA LYS A 585 -28.60 22.54 -9.57
C LYS A 585 -29.76 22.18 -10.52
N ALA A 586 -29.66 21.06 -11.28
CA ALA A 586 -30.68 20.66 -12.22
C ALA A 586 -31.94 20.08 -11.56
N THR A 587 -31.93 19.82 -10.27
CA THR A 587 -33.04 19.26 -9.51
C THR A 587 -33.00 19.66 -8.03
N SER A 588 -34.14 19.68 -7.37
CA SER A 588 -34.27 19.79 -5.91
C SER A 588 -34.34 18.40 -5.23
N LEU A 589 -34.39 17.32 -6.01
CA LEU A 589 -34.44 15.95 -5.46
C LEU A 589 -33.10 15.55 -4.83
N PRO A 590 -33.13 14.70 -3.81
CA PRO A 590 -31.90 14.18 -3.23
C PRO A 590 -31.15 13.29 -4.22
N ILE A 591 -29.84 13.47 -4.29
CA ILE A 591 -28.92 12.76 -5.20
C ILE A 591 -28.00 11.83 -4.41
N LEU A 592 -27.89 10.57 -4.85
CA LEU A 592 -26.83 9.66 -4.47
C LEU A 592 -25.87 9.50 -5.65
N MET A 593 -24.57 9.66 -5.40
CA MET A 593 -23.54 9.47 -6.42
C MET A 593 -23.31 7.98 -6.71
N LEU A 594 -22.99 7.64 -7.95
CA LEU A 594 -22.53 6.29 -8.31
C LEU A 594 -21.05 6.27 -8.65
N GLY A 595 -20.38 5.11 -8.42
CA GLY A 595 -18.93 4.98 -8.56
C GLY A 595 -18.42 4.58 -9.95
N GLY A 596 -19.27 4.03 -10.82
CA GLY A 596 -18.87 3.53 -12.15
C GLY A 596 -18.13 2.17 -12.11
N ALA A 597 -17.31 1.90 -13.13
CA ALA A 597 -16.51 0.68 -13.23
C ALA A 597 -15.31 0.68 -12.27
N SER A 598 -14.91 -0.51 -11.80
CA SER A 598 -13.69 -0.65 -11.01
C SER A 598 -12.45 -0.27 -11.83
N LYS A 599 -11.55 0.50 -11.23
CA LYS A 599 -10.27 0.92 -11.80
C LYS A 599 -9.07 0.24 -11.13
N GLY A 600 -9.32 -0.77 -10.28
CA GLY A 600 -8.28 -1.45 -9.51
C GLY A 600 -7.76 -0.66 -8.30
N THR A 601 -8.25 0.57 -8.09
CA THR A 601 -7.95 1.43 -6.94
C THR A 601 -9.20 2.22 -6.53
N PRO A 602 -9.43 2.45 -5.22
CA PRO A 602 -10.58 3.25 -4.76
C PRO A 602 -10.30 4.77 -4.73
N ILE A 603 -9.08 5.25 -5.00
CA ILE A 603 -8.69 6.67 -4.85
C ILE A 603 -9.64 7.59 -5.60
N ASP A 604 -9.74 7.41 -6.93
CA ASP A 604 -10.58 8.26 -7.78
C ASP A 604 -12.04 8.32 -7.29
N THR A 605 -12.52 7.20 -6.75
CA THR A 605 -13.89 7.12 -6.23
C THR A 605 -14.04 7.93 -4.94
N ILE A 606 -13.08 7.85 -4.04
CA ILE A 606 -13.08 8.62 -2.77
C ILE A 606 -12.97 10.11 -3.08
N GLU A 607 -12.05 10.52 -3.99
CA GLU A 607 -11.91 11.92 -4.42
C GLU A 607 -13.18 12.47 -5.08
N ASN A 608 -13.78 11.71 -6.00
CA ASN A 608 -15.00 12.11 -6.67
C ASN A 608 -16.17 12.29 -5.69
N PHE A 609 -16.23 11.44 -4.64
CA PHE A 609 -17.28 11.57 -3.62
C PHE A 609 -17.02 12.76 -2.70
N GLU A 610 -15.78 13.06 -2.32
CA GLU A 610 -15.45 14.27 -1.58
C GLU A 610 -15.87 15.52 -2.37
N ARG A 611 -15.43 15.63 -3.62
CA ARG A 611 -15.77 16.76 -4.51
C ARG A 611 -17.28 16.85 -4.76
N GLY A 612 -17.92 15.71 -5.00
CA GLY A 612 -19.35 15.64 -5.26
C GLY A 612 -20.22 16.01 -4.06
N MET A 613 -19.84 15.61 -2.84
CA MET A 613 -20.54 16.01 -1.62
C MET A 613 -20.51 17.52 -1.40
N GLY A 614 -19.44 18.20 -1.84
CA GLY A 614 -19.33 19.66 -1.81
C GLY A 614 -20.09 20.40 -2.93
N ALA A 615 -20.61 19.70 -3.94
CA ALA A 615 -21.18 20.31 -5.14
C ALA A 615 -22.60 20.89 -4.96
N GLY A 616 -23.35 20.42 -3.96
CA GLY A 616 -24.72 20.90 -3.70
C GLY A 616 -25.33 20.31 -2.45
N THR A 617 -26.21 21.07 -1.80
CA THR A 617 -26.91 20.63 -0.57
C THR A 617 -27.85 19.46 -0.77
N ASN A 618 -28.26 19.17 -2.00
CA ASN A 618 -29.09 18.04 -2.39
C ASN A 618 -28.26 16.78 -2.73
N VAL A 619 -26.93 16.83 -2.77
CA VAL A 619 -26.09 15.63 -2.83
C VAL A 619 -26.07 14.99 -1.45
N ARG A 620 -26.65 13.80 -1.33
CA ARG A 620 -26.98 13.13 -0.05
C ARG A 620 -26.27 11.81 0.15
N GLY A 621 -25.18 11.55 -0.58
CA GLY A 621 -24.37 10.37 -0.37
C GLY A 621 -24.07 9.56 -1.63
N ALA A 622 -23.94 8.25 -1.48
CA ALA A 622 -23.56 7.35 -2.56
C ALA A 622 -24.40 6.07 -2.60
N LEU A 623 -24.62 5.57 -3.82
CA LEU A 623 -25.10 4.23 -4.12
C LEU A 623 -24.09 3.58 -5.07
N VAL A 624 -23.10 2.87 -4.50
CA VAL A 624 -21.87 2.46 -5.17
C VAL A 624 -21.67 0.94 -5.11
N GLY A 625 -21.10 0.35 -6.15
CA GLY A 625 -20.95 -1.10 -6.27
C GLY A 625 -19.51 -1.54 -6.56
N ARG A 626 -19.16 -1.68 -7.84
CA ARG A 626 -17.91 -2.33 -8.29
C ARG A 626 -16.62 -1.73 -7.69
N ASN A 627 -16.56 -0.42 -7.53
CA ASN A 627 -15.39 0.25 -6.94
C ASN A 627 -15.19 -0.05 -5.45
N VAL A 628 -16.25 -0.47 -4.75
CA VAL A 628 -16.19 -0.90 -3.36
C VAL A 628 -15.95 -2.41 -3.27
N LEU A 629 -16.69 -3.20 -4.05
CA LEU A 629 -16.59 -4.66 -4.01
C LEU A 629 -15.26 -5.18 -4.57
N TYR A 630 -14.71 -4.49 -5.57
CA TYR A 630 -13.48 -4.85 -6.25
C TYR A 630 -12.50 -3.67 -6.31
N PRO A 631 -11.97 -3.26 -5.15
CA PRO A 631 -11.07 -2.10 -5.04
C PRO A 631 -9.60 -2.47 -5.37
N GLY A 632 -9.36 -3.37 -6.29
CA GLY A 632 -8.09 -4.04 -6.48
C GLY A 632 -7.90 -5.16 -5.46
N VAL A 633 -6.76 -5.20 -4.81
CA VAL A 633 -6.44 -6.23 -3.80
C VAL A 633 -6.90 -5.86 -2.38
N ASP A 634 -7.35 -4.62 -2.17
CA ASP A 634 -7.67 -4.08 -0.85
C ASP A 634 -8.98 -4.62 -0.25
N ASP A 635 -9.22 -4.32 1.03
CA ASP A 635 -10.38 -4.78 1.79
C ASP A 635 -11.64 -4.00 1.42
N PRO A 636 -12.69 -4.65 0.86
CA PRO A 636 -13.93 -4.00 0.50
C PRO A 636 -14.62 -3.28 1.68
N MET A 637 -14.53 -3.83 2.90
CA MET A 637 -15.08 -3.20 4.10
C MET A 637 -14.37 -1.89 4.41
N ALA A 638 -13.04 -1.88 4.35
CA ALA A 638 -12.25 -0.70 4.65
C ALA A 638 -12.49 0.42 3.63
N VAL A 639 -12.66 0.07 2.35
CA VAL A 639 -13.03 1.02 1.30
C VAL A 639 -14.43 1.58 1.52
N ALA A 640 -15.41 0.73 1.84
CA ALA A 640 -16.77 1.18 2.17
C ALA A 640 -16.79 2.10 3.39
N GLY A 641 -16.03 1.76 4.43
CA GLY A 641 -15.86 2.59 5.63
C GLY A 641 -15.27 3.96 5.32
N ALA A 642 -14.23 4.03 4.48
CA ALA A 642 -13.63 5.29 4.05
C ALA A 642 -14.65 6.18 3.30
N ILE A 643 -15.41 5.61 2.38
CA ILE A 643 -16.49 6.32 1.66
C ILE A 643 -17.57 6.78 2.65
N SER A 644 -17.96 5.93 3.61
CA SER A 644 -18.89 6.31 4.66
C SER A 644 -18.41 7.51 5.47
N LYS A 645 -17.11 7.59 5.79
CA LYS A 645 -16.52 8.75 6.48
C LYS A 645 -16.57 10.03 5.64
N VAL A 646 -16.35 9.95 4.33
CA VAL A 646 -16.54 11.10 3.42
C VAL A 646 -18.00 11.57 3.45
N ILE A 647 -18.95 10.64 3.37
CA ILE A 647 -20.37 10.95 3.28
C ILE A 647 -20.94 11.48 4.61
N HIS A 648 -20.70 10.78 5.71
CA HIS A 648 -21.32 11.04 7.00
C HIS A 648 -20.56 12.00 7.89
N SER A 649 -19.21 12.03 7.76
CA SER A 649 -18.31 12.76 8.65
C SER A 649 -17.47 13.82 7.93
N GLU A 650 -17.70 14.04 6.64
CA GLU A 650 -17.02 15.08 5.83
C GLU A 650 -15.49 14.94 5.81
N TYR A 651 -15.00 13.69 5.84
CA TYR A 651 -13.56 13.44 5.73
C TYR A 651 -13.05 13.87 4.36
N SER A 652 -11.87 14.50 4.35
CA SER A 652 -11.11 14.68 3.11
C SER A 652 -10.64 13.32 2.59
N THR A 653 -10.31 13.25 1.30
CA THR A 653 -9.74 12.04 0.68
C THR A 653 -8.57 11.48 1.50
N LEU A 654 -7.64 12.33 1.93
CA LEU A 654 -6.51 11.93 2.74
C LEU A 654 -6.92 11.32 4.09
N ALA A 655 -7.85 11.95 4.80
CA ALA A 655 -8.36 11.44 6.08
C ALA A 655 -9.10 10.10 5.90
N ALA A 656 -9.86 9.97 4.81
CA ALA A 656 -10.58 8.75 4.47
C ALA A 656 -9.63 7.59 4.14
N ILE A 657 -8.52 7.85 3.43
CA ILE A 657 -7.49 6.85 3.13
C ILE A 657 -6.75 6.41 4.40
N LYS A 658 -6.41 7.35 5.30
CA LYS A 658 -5.84 7.01 6.62
C LYS A 658 -6.78 6.12 7.43
N TYR A 659 -8.06 6.43 7.42
CA TYR A 659 -9.09 5.61 8.08
C TYR A 659 -9.17 4.21 7.44
N LEU A 660 -9.22 4.11 6.10
CA LEU A 660 -9.16 2.84 5.38
C LEU A 660 -7.98 1.99 5.84
N ALA A 661 -6.78 2.57 5.86
CA ALA A 661 -5.56 1.87 6.30
C ALA A 661 -5.62 1.38 7.75
N SER A 662 -6.36 2.08 8.62
CA SER A 662 -6.46 1.72 10.05
C SER A 662 -7.43 0.56 10.33
N ILE A 663 -8.44 0.36 9.48
CA ILE A 663 -9.50 -0.64 9.72
C ILE A 663 -9.41 -1.88 8.82
N ARG A 664 -8.54 -1.90 7.80
CA ARG A 664 -8.41 -3.05 6.90
C ARG A 664 -8.00 -4.31 7.67
N GLY A 665 -8.64 -5.43 7.36
CA GLY A 665 -8.39 -6.71 8.01
C GLY A 665 -8.92 -6.84 9.43
N THR A 666 -9.62 -5.84 9.98
CA THR A 666 -10.37 -6.01 11.26
C THR A 666 -11.62 -6.83 11.03
N ASP A 667 -12.17 -7.43 12.09
CA ASP A 667 -13.46 -8.16 12.08
C ASP A 667 -13.54 -9.29 11.02
N MET A 668 -12.39 -9.92 10.70
CA MET A 668 -12.35 -11.06 9.78
C MET A 668 -13.08 -12.31 10.31
N ASP A 669 -13.39 -12.34 11.58
CA ASP A 669 -14.12 -13.39 12.28
C ASP A 669 -15.62 -13.09 12.50
N ALA A 670 -16.13 -11.99 11.93
CA ALA A 670 -17.52 -11.56 12.13
C ALA A 670 -18.58 -12.61 11.73
N LEU A 671 -18.27 -13.50 10.78
CA LEU A 671 -19.13 -14.61 10.38
C LEU A 671 -18.77 -15.95 11.03
N ALA A 672 -17.70 -16.01 11.84
CA ALA A 672 -17.27 -17.26 12.50
C ALA A 672 -18.39 -17.99 13.30
N PRO A 673 -19.36 -17.31 13.92
CA PRO A 673 -20.45 -18.01 14.62
C PRO A 673 -21.32 -18.91 13.73
N ILE A 674 -21.31 -18.69 12.41
CA ILE A 674 -22.12 -19.42 11.43
C ILE A 674 -21.28 -20.23 10.40
N CYS A 675 -19.97 -20.29 10.59
CA CYS A 675 -19.04 -21.01 9.74
C CYS A 675 -18.77 -22.43 10.23
#